data_b93cb71d113d69a252f79b385322d887
#
_entry.id   b93cb71d113d69a252f79b385322d887
#
_cell.length_a   1.000
_cell.length_b   1.000
_cell.length_c   1.000
_cell.angle_alpha   90.00
_cell.angle_beta   90.00
_cell.angle_gamma   90.00
#
_symmetry.space_group_name_H-M   'P 1'
#
loop_
_entity.id
_entity.type
_entity.pdbx_description
1 polymer ?
#
loop_
_entity_poly.entity_id
_entity_poly.type
_entity_poly.pdbx_seq_one_letter_code
_entity_poly.pdbx_strand_id
1 'polypeptide(L)'
;MNTKKSEENVVKKYGLNELRKMYLEFFESKDHLKMNSFSLVPQNDNSLLLINAGMAPLKPYFTGQEIPPRKRVTTCQKCIRTGDIENVGKTARHGTFFEMLGNFSFGDYFKKEAISWSWEFLTEVLEMDPERLYPSVYQDDDEAFDLWHEMIGIPKERIFRFGKEDNFWEHGSGPCGPCSEIYYDRGEKYGCGKPDCTVGCDCDRYMEIWNNVFTQFDNDGKGNYTELENKNIDTGMGLERLASVVQDVDSIFDVDTIEALRNKVCEFANAIYHTDEKKDVSIRLITDHIRSATFMISDGIMPSNEGRGYVLRRLIRRAARHGRLLGIEGAFLAKLSETVIEGSKDGYPELEEKKEFIFRNLSIEEEAFNKTIDQGLAILADLEKDMANKNVKELAGAEVFKLYDTYGFPVDLTKEILEEKGYTIDEEGFKACMEEQRTKARNARKTTNYMGADATVYDDIDPTITTEFVGYDNDSFESTITVLTTDAIVDAIVAGDEATLFVEKTPFYATMGGQQGDTGVITSGDSEFVVKDTIKLKGGKYGHVGTVTKGMFKVGDTVSLSIDTIGRADTCKNHSATHLLQKALKTVLGNHVEQKGSLVTPDRLRFDFSHFSAMSDEEIAQVEAMVNEKIAEGLNVNIKEMPIEEAKKTGAMALFGEKYGDTVRVVNMDDYSIEFCGGTHVKNTSSIALFKIVSESGIASGVRRIEALTGKGVLNYYKSLEEKIAKASELLKTNPDQLIDKITHTLAQVKELSSENESLKAKLANESLGDVTSDMITVGDFNVIATSVDGVDMNGLRDLGDQLKEKVSEGIVVIASANGDKVNLIAMATDAAVKAGAHAGNLIKEVAPLVGGGGGGRPNMAQAGGKNPAGIADAVAKAFEVAKTQLS
;
A
#
# COMPACT_ATOMS: atom_id res chain seq x y z
N MET A 1 38.52 -66.01 -0.80
CA MET A 1 37.55 -65.14 -0.12
C MET A 1 38.09 -63.71 -0.17
N ASN A 2 37.71 -62.96 -1.18
CA ASN A 2 37.98 -61.57 -1.31
C ASN A 2 36.62 -60.84 -1.23
N THR A 3 36.35 -60.30 -0.07
CA THR A 3 35.22 -59.38 0.16
C THR A 3 35.61 -58.04 -0.37
N LYS A 4 35.16 -57.67 -1.59
CA LYS A 4 35.07 -56.29 -2.01
C LYS A 4 34.08 -55.57 -1.12
N LYS A 5 34.53 -54.69 -0.26
CA LYS A 5 33.72 -53.65 0.33
C LYS A 5 33.20 -52.79 -0.83
N SER A 6 31.92 -52.68 -0.99
CA SER A 6 31.28 -51.65 -1.76
C SER A 6 31.63 -50.35 -1.11
N GLU A 7 32.43 -49.53 -1.77
CA GLU A 7 32.55 -48.12 -1.44
C GLU A 7 31.15 -47.50 -1.75
N GLU A 8 30.42 -47.18 -0.70
CA GLU A 8 29.27 -46.29 -0.81
C GLU A 8 29.81 -44.97 -1.36
N ASN A 9 29.48 -44.64 -2.62
CA ASN A 9 29.71 -43.32 -3.15
C ASN A 9 28.90 -42.32 -2.29
N VAL A 10 29.59 -41.67 -1.38
CA VAL A 10 29.04 -40.51 -0.64
C VAL A 10 28.82 -39.42 -1.68
N VAL A 11 27.58 -39.26 -2.16
CA VAL A 11 27.20 -38.17 -3.04
C VAL A 11 27.58 -36.86 -2.33
N LYS A 12 28.43 -36.09 -2.96
CA LYS A 12 28.91 -34.82 -2.40
C LYS A 12 27.72 -33.86 -2.35
N LYS A 13 27.31 -33.46 -1.15
CA LYS A 13 26.19 -32.52 -0.96
C LYS A 13 26.69 -31.08 -1.10
N TYR A 14 26.22 -30.37 -2.10
CA TYR A 14 26.52 -28.94 -2.28
C TYR A 14 25.41 -28.09 -1.65
N GLY A 15 25.82 -27.00 -0.98
CA GLY A 15 24.89 -26.02 -0.44
C GLY A 15 24.24 -25.16 -1.54
N LEU A 16 23.07 -24.56 -1.25
CA LEU A 16 22.35 -23.74 -2.23
C LEU A 16 23.20 -22.60 -2.78
N ASN A 17 23.93 -21.88 -1.95
CA ASN A 17 24.84 -20.80 -2.35
C ASN A 17 26.02 -21.31 -3.17
N GLU A 18 26.52 -22.50 -2.86
CA GLU A 18 27.58 -23.16 -3.62
C GLU A 18 27.09 -23.55 -5.02
N LEU A 19 25.92 -24.16 -5.13
CA LEU A 19 25.30 -24.50 -6.43
C LEU A 19 25.11 -23.28 -7.32
N ARG A 20 24.62 -22.17 -6.76
CA ARG A 20 24.49 -20.89 -7.50
C ARG A 20 25.84 -20.46 -8.05
N LYS A 21 26.88 -20.48 -7.24
CA LYS A 21 28.24 -20.11 -7.63
C LYS A 21 28.77 -21.03 -8.70
N MET A 22 28.68 -22.35 -8.52
CA MET A 22 29.17 -23.37 -9.47
C MET A 22 28.53 -23.21 -10.84
N TYR A 23 27.20 -22.96 -10.91
CA TYR A 23 26.51 -22.72 -12.17
C TYR A 23 27.03 -21.49 -12.91
N LEU A 24 27.15 -20.38 -12.22
CA LEU A 24 27.59 -19.13 -12.81
C LEU A 24 29.04 -19.23 -13.28
N GLU A 25 29.95 -19.84 -12.50
CA GLU A 25 31.35 -20.07 -12.87
C GLU A 25 31.48 -21.06 -14.02
N PHE A 26 30.64 -22.11 -14.11
CA PHE A 26 30.61 -23.04 -15.23
C PHE A 26 30.29 -22.30 -16.55
N PHE A 27 29.22 -21.47 -16.56
CA PHE A 27 28.89 -20.73 -17.78
C PHE A 27 29.85 -19.56 -18.10
N GLU A 28 30.51 -18.97 -17.09
CA GLU A 28 31.64 -18.08 -17.34
C GLU A 28 32.77 -18.81 -18.09
N SER A 29 33.02 -20.08 -17.74
CA SER A 29 34.03 -20.92 -18.47
C SER A 29 33.62 -21.22 -19.89
N LYS A 30 32.32 -21.12 -20.23
CA LYS A 30 31.77 -21.24 -21.60
C LYS A 30 31.61 -19.86 -22.28
N ASP A 31 32.36 -18.86 -21.81
CA ASP A 31 32.39 -17.48 -22.36
C ASP A 31 31.07 -16.67 -22.19
N HIS A 32 30.26 -16.98 -21.16
CA HIS A 32 29.09 -16.17 -20.81
C HIS A 32 29.48 -15.01 -19.92
N LEU A 33 28.87 -13.84 -20.16
CA LEU A 33 28.94 -12.72 -19.23
C LEU A 33 28.02 -13.00 -18.05
N LYS A 34 28.60 -13.11 -16.85
CA LYS A 34 27.83 -13.16 -15.62
C LYS A 34 27.20 -11.80 -15.34
N MET A 35 25.89 -11.75 -15.25
CA MET A 35 25.13 -10.57 -14.88
C MET A 35 24.50 -10.75 -13.50
N ASN A 36 24.38 -9.67 -12.75
CA ASN A 36 23.65 -9.66 -11.48
C ASN A 36 22.15 -9.90 -11.73
N SER A 37 21.47 -10.39 -10.73
CA SER A 37 20.01 -10.48 -10.75
C SER A 37 19.38 -9.11 -10.96
N PHE A 38 18.40 -9.04 -11.83
CA PHE A 38 17.58 -7.84 -11.99
C PHE A 38 16.59 -7.70 -10.82
N SER A 39 16.04 -6.49 -10.65
CA SER A 39 14.96 -6.25 -9.71
C SER A 39 13.74 -7.10 -10.02
N LEU A 40 13.00 -7.52 -8.99
CA LEU A 40 11.67 -8.14 -9.12
C LEU A 40 10.63 -7.22 -9.76
N VAL A 41 10.92 -5.91 -9.81
CA VAL A 41 10.07 -4.91 -10.47
C VAL A 41 10.43 -4.83 -11.94
N PRO A 42 9.53 -5.25 -12.88
CA PRO A 42 9.80 -5.17 -14.30
C PRO A 42 10.08 -3.74 -14.75
N GLN A 43 11.09 -3.55 -15.56
CA GLN A 43 11.39 -2.29 -16.21
C GLN A 43 10.87 -2.33 -17.65
N ASN A 44 10.06 -1.33 -18.03
CA ASN A 44 9.52 -1.18 -19.39
C ASN A 44 8.60 -2.31 -19.89
N ASP A 45 8.16 -3.23 -19.02
CA ASP A 45 7.20 -4.28 -19.36
C ASP A 45 5.95 -4.17 -18.47
N ASN A 46 4.88 -3.62 -19.03
CA ASN A 46 3.59 -3.47 -18.35
C ASN A 46 2.74 -4.76 -18.37
N SER A 47 3.18 -5.80 -19.08
CA SER A 47 2.48 -7.09 -19.13
C SER A 47 2.73 -7.94 -17.88
N LEU A 48 3.83 -7.66 -17.16
CA LEU A 48 4.23 -8.37 -15.94
C LEU A 48 4.06 -7.51 -14.70
N LEU A 49 3.42 -8.09 -13.70
CA LEU A 49 3.34 -7.45 -12.39
C LEU A 49 4.67 -7.55 -11.62
N LEU A 50 5.29 -8.73 -11.67
CA LEU A 50 6.57 -9.06 -11.04
C LEU A 50 7.37 -9.95 -12.00
N ILE A 51 8.70 -9.91 -11.92
CA ILE A 51 9.56 -10.82 -12.69
C ILE A 51 9.32 -12.26 -12.21
N ASN A 52 8.95 -13.13 -13.15
CA ASN A 52 8.53 -14.51 -12.89
C ASN A 52 9.34 -15.55 -13.68
N ALA A 53 10.31 -15.10 -14.48
CA ALA A 53 11.20 -15.95 -15.29
C ALA A 53 12.54 -15.27 -15.52
N GLY A 54 13.60 -16.07 -15.75
CA GLY A 54 14.96 -15.58 -15.96
C GLY A 54 15.10 -14.70 -17.19
N MET A 55 14.36 -15.03 -18.26
CA MET A 55 14.42 -14.28 -19.54
C MET A 55 13.63 -12.95 -19.50
N ALA A 56 12.69 -12.78 -18.57
CA ALA A 56 11.79 -11.64 -18.58
C ALA A 56 12.51 -10.26 -18.63
N PRO A 57 13.57 -10.02 -17.85
CA PRO A 57 14.32 -8.76 -17.95
C PRO A 57 15.18 -8.67 -19.21
N LEU A 58 15.42 -9.77 -19.92
CA LEU A 58 16.28 -9.87 -21.11
C LEU A 58 15.48 -9.83 -22.42
N LYS A 59 14.14 -9.74 -22.36
CA LYS A 59 13.25 -9.73 -23.53
C LYS A 59 13.71 -8.79 -24.66
N PRO A 60 14.17 -7.53 -24.39
CA PRO A 60 14.64 -6.64 -25.46
C PRO A 60 15.81 -7.18 -26.27
N TYR A 61 16.65 -8.04 -25.70
CA TYR A 61 17.78 -8.67 -26.40
C TYR A 61 17.32 -9.80 -27.33
N PHE A 62 16.29 -10.56 -26.91
CA PHE A 62 15.70 -11.61 -27.75
C PHE A 62 14.97 -11.07 -28.98
N THR A 63 14.35 -9.91 -28.86
CA THR A 63 13.62 -9.24 -29.94
C THR A 63 14.48 -8.32 -30.78
N GLY A 64 15.75 -8.14 -30.44
CA GLY A 64 16.66 -7.21 -31.14
C GLY A 64 16.35 -5.73 -30.92
N GLN A 65 15.47 -5.38 -29.95
CA GLN A 65 15.17 -4.00 -29.55
C GLN A 65 16.39 -3.33 -28.90
N GLU A 66 17.17 -4.11 -28.18
CA GLU A 66 18.41 -3.66 -27.55
C GLU A 66 19.57 -4.62 -27.92
N ILE A 67 20.77 -4.08 -27.98
CA ILE A 67 21.99 -4.89 -28.24
C ILE A 67 22.43 -5.45 -26.87
N PRO A 68 22.57 -6.81 -26.75
CA PRO A 68 23.04 -7.39 -25.51
C PRO A 68 24.50 -7.00 -25.23
N PRO A 69 24.91 -6.86 -23.97
CA PRO A 69 26.30 -6.52 -23.60
C PRO A 69 27.29 -7.57 -24.04
N ARG A 70 26.82 -8.81 -24.20
CA ARG A 70 27.53 -9.95 -24.82
C ARG A 70 26.49 -10.91 -25.38
N LYS A 71 26.81 -11.64 -26.48
CA LYS A 71 25.89 -12.61 -27.06
C LYS A 71 25.60 -13.81 -26.17
N ARG A 72 26.45 -14.10 -25.20
CA ARG A 72 26.28 -15.12 -24.16
C ARG A 72 26.17 -14.47 -22.79
N VAL A 73 25.11 -14.74 -22.08
CA VAL A 73 24.87 -14.19 -20.74
C VAL A 73 24.44 -15.31 -19.80
N THR A 74 24.84 -15.23 -18.53
CA THR A 74 24.34 -16.11 -17.46
C THR A 74 23.91 -15.30 -16.26
N THR A 75 22.80 -15.70 -15.63
CA THR A 75 22.25 -15.03 -14.46
C THR A 75 21.72 -16.04 -13.45
N CYS A 76 21.60 -15.61 -12.19
CA CYS A 76 20.72 -16.23 -11.21
C CYS A 76 19.64 -15.19 -10.88
N GLN A 77 18.47 -15.29 -11.53
CA GLN A 77 17.41 -14.30 -11.45
C GLN A 77 16.44 -14.58 -10.32
N LYS A 78 16.20 -13.56 -9.48
CA LYS A 78 15.09 -13.53 -8.49
C LYS A 78 13.76 -13.58 -9.23
N CYS A 79 12.87 -14.49 -8.83
CA CYS A 79 11.55 -14.65 -9.44
C CYS A 79 10.46 -14.75 -8.36
N ILE A 80 9.29 -14.20 -8.68
CA ILE A 80 8.06 -14.34 -7.89
C ILE A 80 6.94 -14.91 -8.77
N ARG A 81 6.36 -16.04 -8.35
CA ARG A 81 5.15 -16.63 -8.94
C ARG A 81 4.06 -16.73 -7.89
N THR A 82 2.93 -16.08 -8.14
CA THR A 82 1.77 -16.06 -7.24
C THR A 82 0.63 -16.97 -7.68
N GLY A 83 0.68 -17.52 -8.90
CA GLY A 83 -0.33 -18.46 -9.41
C GLY A 83 -0.48 -19.70 -8.53
N ASP A 84 0.64 -20.16 -7.96
CA ASP A 84 0.69 -21.39 -7.15
C ASP A 84 0.65 -21.14 -5.63
N ILE A 85 0.31 -19.93 -5.19
CA ILE A 85 0.33 -19.56 -3.75
C ILE A 85 -0.50 -20.49 -2.87
N GLU A 86 -1.56 -21.08 -3.41
CA GLU A 86 -2.42 -22.02 -2.70
C GLU A 86 -1.79 -23.43 -2.55
N ASN A 87 -0.77 -23.74 -3.35
CA ASN A 87 -0.01 -24.99 -3.30
C ASN A 87 1.22 -24.88 -2.39
N VAL A 88 1.62 -23.66 -2.03
CA VAL A 88 2.74 -23.44 -1.13
C VAL A 88 2.49 -24.08 0.24
N GLY A 89 3.48 -24.82 0.70
CA GLY A 89 3.43 -25.56 1.96
C GLY A 89 2.69 -26.92 1.88
N LYS A 90 1.90 -27.16 0.80
CA LYS A 90 1.18 -28.43 0.60
C LYS A 90 1.92 -29.40 -0.32
N THR A 91 2.80 -28.92 -1.17
CA THR A 91 3.62 -29.72 -2.10
C THR A 91 5.10 -29.58 -1.78
N ALA A 92 5.92 -30.49 -2.26
CA ALA A 92 7.35 -30.50 -2.02
C ALA A 92 8.16 -29.48 -2.86
N ARG A 93 7.56 -28.96 -3.95
CA ARG A 93 8.26 -28.25 -5.03
C ARG A 93 7.77 -26.82 -5.31
N HIS A 94 6.68 -26.36 -4.69
CA HIS A 94 6.13 -25.03 -4.93
C HIS A 94 6.58 -24.02 -3.89
N GLY A 95 7.13 -22.89 -4.38
CA GLY A 95 7.47 -21.71 -3.62
C GLY A 95 7.03 -20.45 -4.35
N THR A 96 6.70 -19.39 -3.62
CA THR A 96 6.34 -18.09 -4.18
C THR A 96 7.56 -17.38 -4.71
N PHE A 97 8.65 -17.29 -3.93
CA PHE A 97 9.95 -16.80 -4.34
C PHE A 97 10.85 -17.98 -4.68
N PHE A 98 11.55 -17.88 -5.78
CA PHE A 98 12.60 -18.84 -6.17
C PHE A 98 13.68 -18.15 -7.00
N GLU A 99 14.83 -18.79 -7.07
CA GLU A 99 15.95 -18.33 -7.87
C GLU A 99 16.01 -19.16 -9.15
N MET A 100 16.04 -18.49 -10.30
CA MET A 100 16.15 -19.13 -11.62
C MET A 100 17.55 -18.94 -12.18
N LEU A 101 18.29 -20.01 -12.24
CA LEU A 101 19.56 -20.10 -12.96
C LEU A 101 19.28 -20.12 -14.46
N GLY A 102 19.95 -19.29 -15.23
CA GLY A 102 19.75 -19.19 -16.67
C GLY A 102 21.02 -18.93 -17.45
N ASN A 103 21.16 -19.59 -18.59
CA ASN A 103 22.16 -19.30 -19.60
C ASN A 103 21.46 -18.95 -20.92
N PHE A 104 21.88 -17.88 -21.53
CA PHE A 104 21.20 -17.25 -22.65
C PHE A 104 22.17 -17.07 -23.84
N SER A 105 21.63 -17.31 -25.07
CA SER A 105 22.32 -17.04 -26.30
C SER A 105 21.51 -16.11 -27.19
N PHE A 106 22.08 -15.01 -27.60
CA PHE A 106 21.47 -14.05 -28.52
C PHE A 106 22.10 -14.20 -29.91
N GLY A 107 21.59 -15.18 -30.69
CA GLY A 107 22.09 -15.47 -32.02
C GLY A 107 23.55 -15.93 -32.08
N ASP A 108 24.01 -16.72 -31.12
CA ASP A 108 25.39 -17.27 -31.09
C ASP A 108 25.36 -18.81 -31.13
N TYR A 109 25.02 -19.48 -30.02
CA TYR A 109 24.85 -20.94 -30.00
C TYR A 109 23.37 -21.32 -29.91
N PHE A 110 23.08 -22.61 -30.21
CA PHE A 110 21.70 -23.11 -30.22
C PHE A 110 21.58 -24.48 -29.54
N LYS A 111 20.68 -25.35 -29.96
CA LYS A 111 20.31 -26.62 -29.33
C LYS A 111 21.51 -27.52 -28.97
N LYS A 112 22.48 -27.63 -29.87
CA LYS A 112 23.62 -28.54 -29.68
C LYS A 112 24.44 -28.19 -28.46
N GLU A 113 24.86 -26.95 -28.34
CA GLU A 113 25.62 -26.46 -27.19
C GLU A 113 24.77 -26.42 -25.92
N ALA A 114 23.52 -25.99 -26.01
CA ALA A 114 22.63 -25.93 -24.84
C ALA A 114 22.42 -27.32 -24.21
N ILE A 115 22.13 -28.34 -25.03
CA ILE A 115 21.98 -29.74 -24.59
C ILE A 115 23.29 -30.30 -24.04
N SER A 116 24.43 -30.08 -24.77
CA SER A 116 25.73 -30.57 -24.32
C SER A 116 26.12 -30.00 -22.96
N TRP A 117 26.01 -28.65 -22.78
CA TRP A 117 26.42 -28.01 -21.55
C TRP A 117 25.49 -28.27 -20.38
N SER A 118 24.19 -28.42 -20.64
CA SER A 118 23.28 -28.82 -19.54
C SER A 118 23.59 -30.23 -19.04
N TRP A 119 23.91 -31.15 -19.96
CA TRP A 119 24.32 -32.50 -19.60
C TRP A 119 25.69 -32.53 -18.90
N GLU A 120 26.70 -31.83 -19.41
CA GLU A 120 28.05 -31.68 -18.81
C GLU A 120 27.94 -31.13 -17.39
N PHE A 121 27.15 -30.07 -17.17
CA PHE A 121 26.97 -29.49 -15.85
C PHE A 121 26.40 -30.48 -14.84
N LEU A 122 25.35 -31.20 -15.21
CA LEU A 122 24.69 -32.14 -14.32
C LEU A 122 25.54 -33.38 -14.05
N THR A 123 26.19 -33.94 -15.08
CA THR A 123 26.87 -35.23 -14.93
C THR A 123 28.35 -35.16 -14.63
N GLU A 124 29.08 -34.11 -15.09
CA GLU A 124 30.51 -33.95 -14.85
C GLU A 124 30.81 -32.97 -13.73
N VAL A 125 30.06 -31.87 -13.61
CA VAL A 125 30.29 -30.85 -12.56
C VAL A 125 29.60 -31.21 -11.26
N LEU A 126 28.31 -31.60 -11.32
CA LEU A 126 27.54 -31.98 -10.13
C LEU A 126 27.64 -33.47 -9.84
N GLU A 127 28.24 -34.26 -10.71
CA GLU A 127 28.43 -35.72 -10.57
C GLU A 127 27.10 -36.47 -10.34
N MET A 128 26.00 -35.97 -10.91
CA MET A 128 24.68 -36.60 -10.82
C MET A 128 24.66 -37.92 -11.62
N ASP A 129 23.95 -38.92 -11.13
CA ASP A 129 23.80 -40.21 -11.80
C ASP A 129 23.07 -40.07 -13.15
N PRO A 130 23.74 -40.31 -14.29
CA PRO A 130 23.12 -40.19 -15.61
C PRO A 130 21.93 -41.14 -15.85
N GLU A 131 21.86 -42.26 -15.13
CA GLU A 131 20.76 -43.21 -15.24
C GLU A 131 19.46 -42.72 -14.61
N ARG A 132 19.55 -41.67 -13.78
CA ARG A 132 18.40 -41.00 -13.12
C ARG A 132 17.93 -39.75 -13.86
N LEU A 133 18.58 -39.35 -14.98
CA LEU A 133 18.24 -38.19 -15.77
C LEU A 133 17.43 -38.60 -17.01
N TYR A 134 16.28 -37.94 -17.19
CA TYR A 134 15.32 -38.24 -18.25
C TYR A 134 14.99 -36.96 -19.03
N PRO A 135 15.47 -36.79 -20.28
CA PRO A 135 15.09 -35.64 -21.10
C PRO A 135 13.71 -35.82 -21.73
N SER A 136 13.00 -34.69 -21.87
CA SER A 136 11.85 -34.60 -22.76
C SER A 136 12.11 -33.60 -23.88
N VAL A 137 11.36 -33.70 -24.95
CA VAL A 137 11.41 -32.81 -26.12
C VAL A 137 10.02 -32.52 -26.65
N TYR A 138 9.84 -31.41 -27.33
CA TYR A 138 8.61 -31.14 -28.06
C TYR A 138 8.35 -32.24 -29.10
N GLN A 139 7.11 -32.67 -29.23
CA GLN A 139 6.72 -33.83 -30.04
C GLN A 139 7.23 -33.79 -31.51
N ASP A 140 7.32 -32.57 -32.09
CA ASP A 140 7.72 -32.34 -33.48
C ASP A 140 9.18 -31.86 -33.56
N ASP A 141 9.96 -31.89 -32.48
CA ASP A 141 11.38 -31.48 -32.48
C ASP A 141 12.31 -32.69 -32.60
N ASP A 142 12.41 -33.22 -33.80
CA ASP A 142 13.30 -34.35 -34.11
C ASP A 142 14.78 -34.00 -33.91
N GLU A 143 15.19 -32.76 -34.19
CA GLU A 143 16.57 -32.29 -33.99
C GLU A 143 17.02 -32.42 -32.52
N ALA A 144 16.19 -31.95 -31.59
CA ALA A 144 16.49 -32.08 -30.17
C ALA A 144 16.49 -33.54 -29.70
N PHE A 145 15.58 -34.38 -30.25
CA PHE A 145 15.54 -35.80 -29.96
C PHE A 145 16.83 -36.53 -30.44
N ASP A 146 17.27 -36.25 -31.66
CA ASP A 146 18.48 -36.85 -32.22
C ASP A 146 19.74 -36.37 -31.48
N LEU A 147 19.81 -35.10 -31.04
CA LEU A 147 20.89 -34.61 -30.19
C LEU A 147 20.99 -35.38 -28.86
N TRP A 148 19.89 -35.62 -28.19
CA TRP A 148 19.85 -36.44 -26.95
C TRP A 148 20.27 -37.90 -27.24
N HIS A 149 19.78 -38.47 -28.33
CA HIS A 149 20.06 -39.88 -28.66
C HIS A 149 21.46 -40.10 -29.22
N GLU A 150 21.80 -39.38 -30.29
CA GLU A 150 23.02 -39.66 -31.05
C GLU A 150 24.26 -38.99 -30.47
N MET A 151 24.12 -37.76 -29.96
CA MET A 151 25.24 -36.99 -29.43
C MET A 151 25.53 -37.29 -27.95
N ILE A 152 24.48 -37.26 -27.12
CA ILE A 152 24.62 -37.51 -25.68
C ILE A 152 24.61 -39.02 -25.38
N GLY A 153 23.94 -39.80 -26.18
CA GLY A 153 23.88 -41.27 -26.03
C GLY A 153 22.76 -41.79 -25.17
N ILE A 154 21.72 -41.00 -24.96
CA ILE A 154 20.53 -41.44 -24.18
C ILE A 154 19.73 -42.46 -25.00
N PRO A 155 19.35 -43.62 -24.43
CA PRO A 155 18.47 -44.58 -25.09
C PRO A 155 17.12 -43.92 -25.49
N LYS A 156 16.57 -44.27 -26.66
CA LYS A 156 15.33 -43.66 -27.17
C LYS A 156 14.16 -43.80 -26.23
N GLU A 157 14.06 -44.90 -25.49
CA GLU A 157 13.04 -45.19 -24.51
C GLU A 157 13.11 -44.31 -23.23
N ARG A 158 14.22 -43.57 -23.06
CA ARG A 158 14.42 -42.63 -21.98
C ARG A 158 14.20 -41.17 -22.39
N ILE A 159 13.90 -40.92 -23.69
CA ILE A 159 13.62 -39.57 -24.22
C ILE A 159 12.11 -39.46 -24.45
N PHE A 160 11.44 -38.58 -23.72
CA PHE A 160 10.00 -38.43 -23.77
C PHE A 160 9.59 -37.32 -24.73
N ARG A 161 8.46 -37.52 -25.46
CA ARG A 161 7.90 -36.52 -26.36
C ARG A 161 6.59 -36.03 -25.81
N PHE A 162 6.50 -34.72 -25.55
CA PHE A 162 5.28 -34.09 -25.06
C PHE A 162 4.76 -33.03 -26.03
N GLY A 163 3.49 -32.69 -25.83
CA GLY A 163 2.79 -31.70 -26.63
C GLY A 163 3.17 -30.26 -26.29
N LYS A 164 2.37 -29.36 -26.84
CA LYS A 164 2.58 -27.92 -26.64
C LYS A 164 2.38 -27.48 -25.18
N GLU A 165 1.59 -28.21 -24.44
CA GLU A 165 1.30 -27.85 -23.02
C GLU A 165 2.53 -28.03 -22.13
N ASP A 166 3.42 -28.96 -22.43
CA ASP A 166 4.58 -29.30 -21.63
C ASP A 166 5.90 -28.84 -22.25
N ASN A 167 6.12 -29.12 -23.56
CA ASN A 167 7.41 -28.84 -24.19
C ASN A 167 7.39 -27.74 -25.26
N PHE A 168 6.55 -26.71 -25.06
CA PHE A 168 6.60 -25.46 -25.83
C PHE A 168 6.41 -24.28 -24.93
N TRP A 169 7.44 -23.48 -24.79
CA TRP A 169 7.39 -22.31 -23.89
C TRP A 169 6.90 -21.06 -24.63
N GLU A 170 5.84 -20.46 -24.10
CA GLU A 170 5.31 -19.16 -24.52
C GLU A 170 4.71 -18.42 -23.33
N HIS A 171 4.81 -17.10 -23.32
CA HIS A 171 4.21 -16.26 -22.27
C HIS A 171 3.60 -15.00 -22.88
N GLY A 172 2.31 -15.05 -23.18
CA GLY A 172 1.57 -13.97 -23.81
C GLY A 172 2.06 -13.69 -25.23
N SER A 173 2.54 -12.47 -25.48
CA SER A 173 3.20 -12.08 -26.74
C SER A 173 4.71 -11.99 -26.57
N GLY A 174 5.43 -12.30 -27.65
CA GLY A 174 6.89 -12.19 -27.71
C GLY A 174 7.62 -13.48 -28.02
N PRO A 175 8.93 -13.55 -27.77
CA PRO A 175 9.79 -14.68 -28.11
C PRO A 175 9.32 -15.98 -27.46
N CYS A 176 9.24 -17.05 -28.25
CA CYS A 176 8.79 -18.36 -27.82
C CYS A 176 9.39 -19.47 -28.63
N GLY A 177 9.19 -20.72 -28.24
CA GLY A 177 9.68 -21.88 -29.02
C GLY A 177 9.52 -23.21 -28.30
N PRO A 178 9.83 -24.34 -29.03
CA PRO A 178 9.89 -25.65 -28.41
C PRO A 178 10.95 -25.68 -27.31
N CYS A 179 10.78 -26.57 -26.36
CA CYS A 179 11.74 -26.75 -25.28
C CYS A 179 12.03 -28.22 -25.00
N SER A 180 13.15 -28.42 -24.32
CA SER A 180 13.61 -29.70 -23.83
C SER A 180 13.85 -29.61 -22.34
N GLU A 181 13.13 -30.39 -21.57
CA GLU A 181 13.24 -30.43 -20.13
C GLU A 181 14.06 -31.63 -19.67
N ILE A 182 14.75 -31.49 -18.55
CA ILE A 182 15.51 -32.55 -17.90
C ILE A 182 14.86 -32.86 -16.57
N TYR A 183 14.36 -34.08 -16.42
CA TYR A 183 13.77 -34.62 -15.21
C TYR A 183 14.76 -35.50 -14.46
N TYR A 184 14.70 -35.47 -13.12
CA TYR A 184 15.45 -36.34 -12.26
C TYR A 184 14.54 -37.32 -11.53
N ASP A 185 14.80 -38.63 -11.64
CA ASP A 185 14.07 -39.67 -10.89
C ASP A 185 14.57 -39.73 -9.45
N ARG A 186 13.77 -39.21 -8.55
CA ARG A 186 14.04 -39.20 -7.08
C ARG A 186 13.80 -40.56 -6.43
N GLY A 187 13.26 -41.52 -7.19
CA GLY A 187 12.98 -42.90 -6.74
C GLY A 187 11.53 -43.13 -6.36
N GLU A 188 11.20 -44.39 -6.23
CA GLU A 188 9.81 -44.88 -6.03
C GLU A 188 9.14 -44.34 -4.76
N LYS A 189 9.93 -44.01 -3.73
CA LYS A 189 9.39 -43.44 -2.46
C LYS A 189 8.63 -42.13 -2.67
N TYR A 190 8.93 -41.38 -3.76
CA TYR A 190 8.27 -40.13 -4.10
C TYR A 190 7.17 -40.30 -5.15
N GLY A 191 6.95 -41.52 -5.63
CA GLY A 191 5.97 -41.82 -6.66
C GLY A 191 4.54 -41.85 -6.13
N CYS A 192 3.56 -41.70 -7.05
CA CYS A 192 2.14 -41.77 -6.73
C CYS A 192 1.63 -43.20 -6.46
N GLY A 193 2.50 -44.20 -6.55
CA GLY A 193 2.15 -45.60 -6.37
C GLY A 193 1.32 -46.22 -7.51
N LYS A 194 1.09 -45.48 -8.59
CA LYS A 194 0.36 -46.01 -9.77
C LYS A 194 1.33 -46.78 -10.68
N PRO A 195 0.85 -47.85 -11.36
CA PRO A 195 1.68 -48.67 -12.27
C PRO A 195 2.21 -47.88 -13.49
N ASP A 196 1.52 -46.82 -13.88
CA ASP A 196 1.80 -45.97 -15.02
C ASP A 196 2.58 -44.68 -14.64
N CYS A 197 3.16 -44.63 -13.43
CA CYS A 197 3.98 -43.55 -12.98
C CYS A 197 5.25 -43.40 -13.84
N THR A 198 5.32 -42.32 -14.62
CA THR A 198 6.41 -42.03 -15.59
C THR A 198 6.74 -40.56 -15.58
N VAL A 199 7.71 -40.14 -16.41
CA VAL A 199 8.01 -38.69 -16.64
C VAL A 199 6.75 -38.00 -17.15
N GLY A 200 6.48 -36.80 -16.63
CA GLY A 200 5.23 -36.04 -16.87
C GLY A 200 4.10 -36.36 -15.87
N CYS A 201 4.33 -37.29 -14.91
CA CYS A 201 3.38 -37.48 -13.82
C CYS A 201 3.43 -36.32 -12.81
N ASP A 202 2.28 -35.89 -12.32
CA ASP A 202 2.18 -34.79 -11.32
C ASP A 202 2.78 -35.12 -9.95
N CYS A 203 3.24 -36.33 -9.71
CA CYS A 203 3.87 -36.70 -8.44
C CYS A 203 5.32 -36.18 -8.35
N ASP A 204 5.90 -36.28 -7.14
CA ASP A 204 7.22 -35.75 -6.86
C ASP A 204 8.39 -36.69 -7.24
N ARG A 205 8.11 -37.84 -7.94
CA ARG A 205 9.13 -38.83 -8.37
C ARG A 205 10.04 -38.25 -9.46
N TYR A 206 9.44 -37.82 -10.58
CA TYR A 206 10.16 -37.26 -11.70
C TYR A 206 10.11 -35.74 -11.63
N MET A 207 11.11 -35.14 -10.99
CA MET A 207 11.16 -33.70 -10.79
C MET A 207 11.85 -33.04 -11.98
N GLU A 208 11.15 -32.14 -12.68
CA GLU A 208 11.74 -31.25 -13.66
C GLU A 208 12.74 -30.33 -12.94
N ILE A 209 14.02 -30.43 -13.33
CA ILE A 209 15.09 -29.61 -12.76
C ILE A 209 15.60 -28.53 -13.69
N TRP A 210 15.54 -28.74 -15.02
CA TRP A 210 16.07 -27.79 -16.01
C TRP A 210 15.20 -27.76 -17.27
N ASN A 211 14.90 -26.56 -17.76
CA ASN A 211 14.22 -26.38 -19.04
C ASN A 211 15.12 -25.60 -20.02
N ASN A 212 15.40 -26.19 -21.20
CA ASN A 212 16.12 -25.58 -22.29
C ASN A 212 15.11 -25.10 -23.35
N VAL A 213 14.84 -23.81 -23.46
CA VAL A 213 13.92 -23.24 -24.46
C VAL A 213 14.69 -22.82 -25.69
N PHE A 214 14.26 -23.34 -26.83
CA PHE A 214 14.80 -23.04 -28.14
C PHE A 214 14.00 -21.93 -28.81
N THR A 215 14.28 -20.69 -28.40
CA THR A 215 13.52 -19.51 -28.80
C THR A 215 13.78 -19.19 -30.26
N GLN A 216 12.84 -19.53 -31.11
CA GLN A 216 12.96 -19.35 -32.57
C GLN A 216 11.75 -18.69 -33.22
N PHE A 217 10.69 -18.40 -32.44
CA PHE A 217 9.48 -17.74 -32.91
C PHE A 217 9.17 -16.52 -32.10
N ASP A 218 8.42 -15.59 -32.69
CA ASP A 218 7.77 -14.46 -32.04
C ASP A 218 6.25 -14.66 -32.14
N ASN A 219 5.55 -14.62 -31.00
CA ASN A 219 4.11 -14.78 -30.87
C ASN A 219 3.45 -13.39 -30.75
N ASP A 220 2.52 -13.06 -31.65
CA ASP A 220 1.78 -11.80 -31.64
C ASP A 220 0.71 -11.69 -30.52
N GLY A 221 0.58 -12.73 -29.69
CA GLY A 221 -0.44 -12.82 -28.64
C GLY A 221 -1.84 -13.22 -29.14
N LYS A 222 -1.96 -13.48 -30.47
CA LYS A 222 -3.21 -13.94 -31.11
C LYS A 222 -3.09 -15.35 -31.66
N GLY A 223 -1.96 -16.01 -31.38
CA GLY A 223 -1.66 -17.37 -31.85
C GLY A 223 -0.98 -17.45 -33.23
N ASN A 224 -0.48 -16.33 -33.76
CA ASN A 224 0.34 -16.34 -34.94
C ASN A 224 1.82 -16.30 -34.54
N TYR A 225 2.62 -17.17 -35.17
CA TYR A 225 4.03 -17.33 -34.89
C TYR A 225 4.81 -16.90 -36.15
N THR A 226 5.78 -16.00 -35.98
CA THR A 226 6.75 -15.61 -37.01
C THR A 226 8.14 -16.08 -36.58
N GLU A 227 8.96 -16.59 -37.51
CA GLU A 227 10.33 -16.95 -37.16
C GLU A 227 11.14 -15.71 -36.81
N LEU A 228 11.94 -15.81 -35.74
CA LEU A 228 12.91 -14.79 -35.38
C LEU A 228 14.08 -14.78 -36.37
N GLU A 229 14.62 -13.59 -36.63
CA GLU A 229 15.80 -13.42 -37.50
C GLU A 229 16.99 -14.23 -36.98
N ASN A 230 17.16 -14.26 -35.65
CA ASN A 230 18.19 -15.04 -34.97
C ASN A 230 17.51 -16.04 -34.02
N LYS A 231 18.03 -17.29 -34.07
CA LYS A 231 17.65 -18.32 -33.10
C LYS A 231 18.39 -18.07 -31.79
N ASN A 232 17.68 -18.14 -30.69
CA ASN A 232 18.19 -17.81 -29.35
C ASN A 232 18.01 -18.98 -28.38
N ILE A 233 18.78 -18.99 -27.31
CA ILE A 233 18.62 -19.92 -26.20
C ILE A 233 18.17 -19.14 -24.98
N ASP A 234 17.12 -19.64 -24.36
CA ASP A 234 16.65 -19.29 -23.04
C ASP A 234 16.64 -20.55 -22.18
N THR A 235 17.28 -20.54 -21.03
CA THR A 235 17.18 -21.69 -20.13
C THR A 235 16.73 -21.27 -18.75
N GLY A 236 16.04 -22.16 -18.06
CA GLY A 236 15.59 -21.95 -16.69
C GLY A 236 15.78 -23.21 -15.84
N MET A 237 16.57 -23.07 -14.77
CA MET A 237 16.75 -24.11 -13.76
C MET A 237 16.44 -23.54 -12.39
N GLY A 238 15.41 -24.08 -11.71
CA GLY A 238 15.08 -23.64 -10.35
C GLY A 238 16.16 -24.08 -9.37
N LEU A 239 16.86 -23.10 -8.76
CA LEU A 239 17.98 -23.39 -7.85
C LEU A 239 17.53 -24.22 -6.63
N GLU A 240 16.38 -23.93 -6.06
CA GLU A 240 15.84 -24.65 -4.91
C GLU A 240 15.46 -26.09 -5.27
N ARG A 241 14.91 -26.34 -6.49
CA ARG A 241 14.62 -27.68 -6.99
C ARG A 241 15.92 -28.46 -7.20
N LEU A 242 16.90 -27.87 -7.86
CA LEU A 242 18.21 -28.48 -8.06
C LEU A 242 18.85 -28.84 -6.70
N ALA A 243 18.84 -27.88 -5.74
CA ALA A 243 19.39 -28.09 -4.41
C ALA A 243 18.68 -29.22 -3.67
N SER A 244 17.35 -29.33 -3.76
CA SER A 244 16.59 -30.42 -3.12
C SER A 244 16.96 -31.80 -3.65
N VAL A 245 17.27 -31.89 -4.93
CA VAL A 245 17.70 -33.14 -5.58
C VAL A 245 19.15 -33.47 -5.20
N VAL A 246 20.07 -32.49 -5.27
CA VAL A 246 21.50 -32.70 -4.97
C VAL A 246 21.73 -32.99 -3.49
N GLN A 247 20.98 -32.37 -2.61
CA GLN A 247 21.03 -32.61 -1.15
C GLN A 247 20.25 -33.86 -0.73
N ASP A 248 19.51 -34.51 -1.65
CA ASP A 248 18.63 -35.66 -1.39
C ASP A 248 17.68 -35.41 -0.21
N VAL A 249 16.96 -34.29 -0.26
CA VAL A 249 15.98 -33.89 0.76
C VAL A 249 14.56 -33.97 0.22
N ASP A 250 13.58 -34.11 1.14
CA ASP A 250 12.20 -34.42 0.75
C ASP A 250 11.49 -33.24 0.05
N SER A 251 11.82 -32.02 0.39
CA SER A 251 11.21 -30.81 -0.17
C SER A 251 12.19 -29.66 -0.30
N ILE A 252 11.81 -28.61 -1.04
CA ILE A 252 12.58 -27.36 -1.10
C ILE A 252 12.70 -26.67 0.28
N PHE A 253 11.80 -26.98 1.21
CA PHE A 253 11.83 -26.46 2.60
C PHE A 253 12.88 -27.16 3.48
N ASP A 254 13.50 -28.22 2.98
CA ASP A 254 14.54 -28.99 3.66
C ASP A 254 15.94 -28.71 3.08
N VAL A 255 16.03 -27.81 2.07
CA VAL A 255 17.30 -27.29 1.53
C VAL A 255 18.00 -26.45 2.59
N ASP A 256 19.31 -26.60 2.73
CA ASP A 256 20.16 -26.09 3.81
C ASP A 256 19.81 -24.66 4.31
N THR A 257 19.80 -23.66 3.45
CA THR A 257 19.51 -22.26 3.82
C THR A 257 18.03 -22.05 4.16
N ILE A 258 17.13 -22.77 3.50
CA ILE A 258 15.68 -22.71 3.72
C ILE A 258 15.32 -23.49 4.99
N GLU A 259 15.99 -24.62 5.22
CA GLU A 259 15.89 -25.39 6.47
C GLU A 259 16.26 -24.54 7.70
N ALA A 260 17.33 -23.77 7.62
CA ALA A 260 17.72 -22.86 8.71
C ALA A 260 16.60 -21.86 9.04
N LEU A 261 15.94 -21.31 8.04
CA LEU A 261 14.79 -20.42 8.19
C LEU A 261 13.58 -21.16 8.76
N ARG A 262 13.22 -22.33 8.22
CA ARG A 262 12.16 -23.19 8.71
C ARG A 262 12.36 -23.56 10.20
N ASN A 263 13.58 -23.92 10.57
CA ASN A 263 13.92 -24.22 11.95
C ASN A 263 13.76 -23.01 12.87
N LYS A 264 14.05 -21.80 12.35
CA LYS A 264 13.81 -20.56 13.09
C LYS A 264 12.30 -20.29 13.30
N VAL A 265 11.46 -20.61 12.31
CA VAL A 265 9.99 -20.58 12.48
C VAL A 265 9.55 -21.56 13.57
N CYS A 266 10.09 -22.80 13.57
CA CYS A 266 9.82 -23.80 14.60
C CYS A 266 10.20 -23.31 16.01
N GLU A 267 11.35 -22.62 16.14
CA GLU A 267 11.81 -22.01 17.41
C GLU A 267 10.80 -20.97 17.92
N PHE A 268 10.35 -20.03 17.06
CA PHE A 268 9.32 -19.05 17.42
C PHE A 268 7.98 -19.68 17.80
N ALA A 269 7.58 -20.74 17.11
CA ALA A 269 6.35 -21.46 17.34
C ALA A 269 6.42 -22.46 18.50
N ASN A 270 7.60 -22.71 19.09
CA ASN A 270 7.85 -23.82 20.00
C ASN A 270 7.25 -25.15 19.48
N ALA A 271 7.45 -25.41 18.18
CA ALA A 271 6.89 -26.55 17.47
C ALA A 271 7.99 -27.48 16.94
N ILE A 272 7.68 -28.76 16.81
CA ILE A 272 8.57 -29.75 16.19
C ILE A 272 8.01 -30.07 14.82
N TYR A 273 8.83 -29.86 13.79
CA TYR A 273 8.46 -30.18 12.39
C TYR A 273 8.28 -31.69 12.19
N HIS A 274 7.40 -32.10 11.30
CA HIS A 274 6.98 -33.51 11.05
C HIS A 274 6.19 -34.18 12.18
N THR A 275 5.57 -33.41 13.08
CA THR A 275 4.70 -33.96 14.12
C THR A 275 3.20 -33.74 13.88
N ASP A 276 2.84 -32.71 13.12
CA ASP A 276 1.47 -32.31 12.80
C ASP A 276 1.44 -31.67 11.42
N GLU A 277 0.80 -32.32 10.44
CA GLU A 277 0.77 -31.86 9.05
C GLU A 277 0.20 -30.46 8.89
N LYS A 278 -0.82 -30.06 9.68
CA LYS A 278 -1.37 -28.70 9.61
C LYS A 278 -0.38 -27.66 10.13
N LYS A 279 0.37 -27.99 11.16
CA LYS A 279 1.45 -27.13 11.65
C LYS A 279 2.59 -27.07 10.65
N ASP A 280 2.94 -28.18 10.02
CA ASP A 280 3.99 -28.25 9.00
C ASP A 280 3.66 -27.39 7.78
N VAL A 281 2.41 -27.40 7.32
CA VAL A 281 1.92 -26.51 6.26
C VAL A 281 2.09 -25.04 6.69
N SER A 282 1.71 -24.69 7.91
CA SER A 282 1.85 -23.32 8.43
C SER A 282 3.32 -22.90 8.55
N ILE A 283 4.19 -23.78 8.99
CA ILE A 283 5.64 -23.56 9.10
C ILE A 283 6.25 -23.31 7.71
N ARG A 284 5.95 -24.16 6.73
CA ARG A 284 6.43 -24.02 5.34
C ARG A 284 5.92 -22.74 4.70
N LEU A 285 4.67 -22.40 4.92
CA LEU A 285 4.06 -21.18 4.39
C LEU A 285 4.72 -19.93 4.95
N ILE A 286 4.96 -19.84 6.26
CA ILE A 286 5.67 -18.73 6.87
C ILE A 286 7.09 -18.63 6.29
N THR A 287 7.78 -19.75 6.15
CA THR A 287 9.13 -19.84 5.59
C THR A 287 9.19 -19.28 4.17
N ASP A 288 8.28 -19.67 3.30
CA ASP A 288 8.17 -19.16 1.92
C ASP A 288 7.84 -17.66 1.88
N HIS A 289 6.82 -17.27 2.62
CA HIS A 289 6.29 -15.91 2.53
C HIS A 289 7.23 -14.86 3.12
N ILE A 290 7.96 -15.18 4.20
CA ILE A 290 8.94 -14.23 4.73
C ILE A 290 10.15 -14.10 3.82
N ARG A 291 10.59 -15.18 3.16
CA ARG A 291 11.63 -15.13 2.14
C ARG A 291 11.18 -14.23 0.99
N SER A 292 9.99 -14.46 0.45
CA SER A 292 9.38 -13.65 -0.61
C SER A 292 9.29 -12.17 -0.23
N ALA A 293 8.75 -11.87 0.95
CA ALA A 293 8.56 -10.50 1.43
C ALA A 293 9.89 -9.77 1.63
N THR A 294 10.92 -10.44 2.14
CA THR A 294 12.25 -9.88 2.34
C THR A 294 12.86 -9.39 1.03
N PHE A 295 12.83 -10.24 -0.01
CA PHE A 295 13.34 -9.87 -1.34
C PHE A 295 12.50 -8.81 -2.03
N MET A 296 11.18 -8.87 -1.93
CA MET A 296 10.28 -7.85 -2.51
C MET A 296 10.54 -6.47 -1.90
N ILE A 297 10.67 -6.39 -0.57
CA ILE A 297 10.97 -5.12 0.11
C ILE A 297 12.36 -4.62 -0.25
N SER A 298 13.36 -5.49 -0.33
CA SER A 298 14.72 -5.12 -0.78
C SER A 298 14.71 -4.49 -2.17
N ASP A 299 13.83 -4.95 -3.06
CA ASP A 299 13.67 -4.40 -4.40
C ASP A 299 12.74 -3.16 -4.45
N GLY A 300 12.39 -2.59 -3.29
CA GLY A 300 11.65 -1.33 -3.17
C GLY A 300 10.13 -1.46 -3.24
N ILE A 301 9.59 -2.67 -3.19
CA ILE A 301 8.14 -2.89 -3.16
C ILE A 301 7.63 -2.60 -1.75
N MET A 302 6.61 -1.74 -1.66
CA MET A 302 5.98 -1.37 -0.40
C MET A 302 4.59 -1.99 -0.29
N PRO A 303 4.15 -2.43 0.92
CA PRO A 303 2.79 -2.92 1.11
C PRO A 303 1.74 -1.87 0.71
N SER A 304 0.80 -2.23 -0.16
CA SER A 304 -0.26 -1.34 -0.63
C SER A 304 -1.57 -2.11 -0.89
N ASN A 305 -2.63 -1.40 -1.30
CA ASN A 305 -3.93 -2.01 -1.60
C ASN A 305 -4.06 -2.50 -3.05
N GLU A 306 -3.12 -2.19 -3.92
CA GLU A 306 -3.17 -2.50 -5.34
C GLU A 306 -1.81 -2.95 -5.87
N GLY A 307 -1.83 -3.67 -7.00
CA GLY A 307 -0.63 -4.05 -7.74
C GLY A 307 0.36 -4.88 -6.94
N ARG A 308 1.66 -4.63 -7.13
CA ARG A 308 2.77 -5.35 -6.48
C ARG A 308 2.73 -5.28 -4.96
N GLY A 309 2.37 -4.12 -4.44
CA GLY A 309 2.28 -3.89 -2.99
C GLY A 309 1.15 -4.69 -2.34
N TYR A 310 0.06 -4.98 -3.08
CA TYR A 310 -0.99 -5.88 -2.61
C TYR A 310 -0.48 -7.32 -2.48
N VAL A 311 0.30 -7.80 -3.46
CA VAL A 311 0.93 -9.12 -3.38
C VAL A 311 1.80 -9.22 -2.13
N LEU A 312 2.69 -8.25 -1.91
CA LEU A 312 3.54 -8.20 -0.73
C LEU A 312 2.72 -8.18 0.58
N ARG A 313 1.71 -7.33 0.64
CA ARG A 313 0.81 -7.24 1.80
C ARG A 313 0.11 -8.57 2.08
N ARG A 314 -0.38 -9.25 1.03
CA ARG A 314 -1.02 -10.56 1.14
C ARG A 314 -0.07 -11.59 1.76
N LEU A 315 1.17 -11.65 1.28
CA LEU A 315 2.19 -12.57 1.80
C LEU A 315 2.50 -12.31 3.29
N ILE A 316 2.74 -11.04 3.67
CA ILE A 316 3.03 -10.67 5.06
C ILE A 316 1.86 -11.05 5.97
N ARG A 317 0.63 -10.68 5.60
CA ARG A 317 -0.57 -10.94 6.41
C ARG A 317 -0.89 -12.43 6.52
N ARG A 318 -0.67 -13.19 5.45
CA ARG A 318 -0.85 -14.64 5.44
C ARG A 318 0.17 -15.31 6.36
N ALA A 319 1.43 -14.91 6.31
CA ALA A 319 2.47 -15.38 7.23
C ALA A 319 2.15 -15.03 8.71
N ALA A 320 1.70 -13.80 8.98
CA ALA A 320 1.32 -13.38 10.33
C ALA A 320 0.14 -14.18 10.88
N ARG A 321 -0.90 -14.47 10.05
CA ARG A 321 -2.02 -15.34 10.43
C ARG A 321 -1.54 -16.75 10.80
N HIS A 322 -0.71 -17.35 9.95
CA HIS A 322 -0.20 -18.70 10.21
C HIS A 322 0.72 -18.74 11.44
N GLY A 323 1.42 -17.65 11.74
CA GLY A 323 2.14 -17.48 13.02
C GLY A 323 1.18 -17.58 14.21
N ARG A 324 0.03 -16.91 14.18
CA ARG A 324 -0.99 -17.03 15.22
C ARG A 324 -1.60 -18.43 15.32
N LEU A 325 -1.83 -19.11 14.19
CA LEU A 325 -2.28 -20.51 14.20
C LEU A 325 -1.27 -21.44 14.86
N LEU A 326 0.01 -21.11 14.79
CA LEU A 326 1.09 -21.82 15.49
C LEU A 326 1.28 -21.38 16.95
N GLY A 327 0.54 -20.35 17.41
CA GLY A 327 0.63 -19.81 18.78
C GLY A 327 1.75 -18.78 18.98
N ILE A 328 2.32 -18.21 17.92
CA ILE A 328 3.31 -17.15 18.02
C ILE A 328 2.62 -15.85 18.41
N GLU A 329 3.04 -15.24 19.50
CA GLU A 329 2.51 -13.98 20.00
C GLU A 329 3.35 -12.79 19.54
N GLY A 330 2.67 -11.68 19.20
CA GLY A 330 3.30 -10.42 18.78
C GLY A 330 3.84 -10.42 17.36
N ALA A 331 4.70 -9.45 17.05
CA ALA A 331 5.36 -9.32 15.76
C ALA A 331 6.67 -10.13 15.75
N PHE A 332 6.88 -10.96 14.74
CA PHE A 332 8.02 -11.88 14.64
C PHE A 332 8.66 -11.92 13.24
N LEU A 333 7.95 -11.45 12.21
CA LEU A 333 8.39 -11.57 10.81
C LEU A 333 9.68 -10.80 10.54
N ALA A 334 9.84 -9.61 11.12
CA ALA A 334 11.07 -8.84 10.96
C ALA A 334 12.29 -9.60 11.51
N LYS A 335 12.14 -10.31 12.64
CA LYS A 335 13.22 -11.14 13.22
C LYS A 335 13.52 -12.37 12.35
N LEU A 336 12.50 -12.96 11.70
CA LEU A 336 12.70 -14.06 10.76
C LEU A 336 13.43 -13.61 9.50
N SER A 337 13.18 -12.40 9.01
CA SER A 337 13.86 -11.87 7.82
C SER A 337 15.37 -11.74 8.00
N GLU A 338 15.88 -11.62 9.23
CA GLU A 338 17.31 -11.67 9.52
C GLU A 338 17.95 -12.99 9.08
N THR A 339 17.27 -14.11 9.31
CA THR A 339 17.73 -15.42 8.85
C THR A 339 17.74 -15.53 7.33
N VAL A 340 16.76 -14.91 6.65
CA VAL A 340 16.73 -14.82 5.17
C VAL A 340 17.92 -14.03 4.65
N ILE A 341 18.18 -12.88 5.25
CA ILE A 341 19.32 -12.00 4.88
C ILE A 341 20.64 -12.75 5.06
N GLU A 342 20.86 -13.36 6.22
CA GLU A 342 22.07 -14.10 6.52
C GLU A 342 22.31 -15.26 5.55
N GLY A 343 21.26 -16.02 5.20
CA GLY A 343 21.36 -17.14 4.26
C GLY A 343 21.52 -16.73 2.78
N SER A 344 21.26 -15.46 2.43
CA SER A 344 21.21 -15.01 1.03
C SER A 344 22.18 -13.87 0.68
N LYS A 345 22.82 -13.20 1.66
CA LYS A 345 23.68 -12.03 1.45
C LYS A 345 24.89 -12.27 0.54
N ASP A 346 25.37 -13.51 0.44
CA ASP A 346 26.51 -13.84 -0.44
C ASP A 346 26.13 -13.71 -1.92
N GLY A 347 24.88 -14.03 -2.26
CA GLY A 347 24.35 -13.85 -3.61
C GLY A 347 23.70 -12.48 -3.84
N TYR A 348 23.23 -11.84 -2.77
CA TYR A 348 22.43 -10.61 -2.78
C TYR A 348 22.86 -9.66 -1.66
N PRO A 349 24.03 -9.01 -1.77
CA PRO A 349 24.58 -8.13 -0.73
C PRO A 349 23.67 -6.94 -0.38
N GLU A 350 22.82 -6.53 -1.31
CA GLU A 350 21.82 -5.48 -1.09
C GLU A 350 20.82 -5.78 0.03
N LEU A 351 20.64 -7.04 0.40
CA LEU A 351 19.80 -7.42 1.53
C LEU A 351 20.37 -6.92 2.87
N GLU A 352 21.68 -7.05 3.06
CA GLU A 352 22.36 -6.55 4.27
C GLU A 352 22.38 -5.02 4.30
N GLU A 353 22.62 -4.37 3.16
CA GLU A 353 22.61 -2.91 3.04
C GLU A 353 21.24 -2.31 3.38
N LYS A 354 20.15 -3.03 3.06
CA LYS A 354 18.75 -2.58 3.28
C LYS A 354 18.08 -3.22 4.49
N LYS A 355 18.84 -3.89 5.37
CA LYS A 355 18.31 -4.64 6.51
C LYS A 355 17.33 -3.84 7.36
N GLU A 356 17.71 -2.64 7.79
CA GLU A 356 16.87 -1.77 8.61
C GLU A 356 15.57 -1.37 7.89
N PHE A 357 15.66 -1.10 6.58
CA PHE A 357 14.50 -0.79 5.75
C PHE A 357 13.52 -1.98 5.65
N ILE A 358 14.06 -3.18 5.46
CA ILE A 358 13.28 -4.43 5.41
C ILE A 358 12.57 -4.65 6.74
N PHE A 359 13.29 -4.56 7.85
CA PHE A 359 12.77 -4.77 9.21
C PHE A 359 11.64 -3.80 9.53
N ARG A 360 11.84 -2.51 9.24
CA ARG A 360 10.84 -1.47 9.52
C ARG A 360 9.54 -1.69 8.75
N ASN A 361 9.64 -2.07 7.46
CA ASN A 361 8.46 -2.35 6.64
C ASN A 361 7.68 -3.57 7.11
N LEU A 362 8.36 -4.66 7.41
CA LEU A 362 7.74 -5.87 7.96
C LEU A 362 7.06 -5.59 9.29
N SER A 363 7.75 -4.92 10.24
CA SER A 363 7.20 -4.61 11.56
C SER A 363 5.95 -3.75 11.47
N ILE A 364 5.96 -2.69 10.66
CA ILE A 364 4.81 -1.77 10.52
C ILE A 364 3.59 -2.50 9.96
N GLU A 365 3.75 -3.29 8.89
CA GLU A 365 2.62 -3.99 8.27
C GLU A 365 2.09 -5.12 9.16
N GLU A 366 2.98 -5.87 9.82
CA GLU A 366 2.62 -6.94 10.75
C GLU A 366 1.91 -6.39 12.00
N GLU A 367 2.42 -5.31 12.61
CA GLU A 367 1.78 -4.67 13.78
C GLU A 367 0.43 -4.06 13.42
N ALA A 368 0.33 -3.41 12.24
CA ALA A 368 -0.94 -2.87 11.76
C ALA A 368 -1.97 -3.99 11.55
N PHE A 369 -1.55 -5.11 10.97
CA PHE A 369 -2.41 -6.27 10.78
C PHE A 369 -2.80 -6.93 12.11
N ASN A 370 -1.86 -7.09 13.05
CA ASN A 370 -2.11 -7.66 14.36
C ASN A 370 -3.15 -6.88 15.18
N LYS A 371 -3.28 -5.57 14.95
CA LYS A 371 -4.34 -4.74 15.57
C LYS A 371 -5.74 -5.01 15.00
N THR A 372 -5.83 -5.43 13.75
CA THR A 372 -7.10 -5.57 13.02
C THR A 372 -7.56 -7.02 12.86
N ILE A 373 -6.62 -7.99 12.92
CA ILE A 373 -6.92 -9.40 12.66
C ILE A 373 -7.93 -9.98 13.66
N ASP A 374 -7.79 -9.67 14.95
CA ASP A 374 -8.68 -10.22 15.99
C ASP A 374 -10.12 -9.74 15.79
N GLN A 375 -10.30 -8.48 15.41
CA GLN A 375 -11.60 -7.91 15.11
C GLN A 375 -12.19 -8.54 13.83
N GLY A 376 -11.38 -8.68 12.78
CA GLY A 376 -11.80 -9.31 11.52
C GLY A 376 -12.23 -10.78 11.72
N LEU A 377 -11.44 -11.55 12.49
CA LEU A 377 -11.76 -12.94 12.82
C LEU A 377 -13.04 -13.06 13.66
N ALA A 378 -13.26 -12.16 14.63
CA ALA A 378 -14.47 -12.14 15.45
C ALA A 378 -15.71 -11.87 14.59
N ILE A 379 -15.64 -10.88 13.69
CA ILE A 379 -16.74 -10.55 12.77
C ILE A 379 -17.00 -11.73 11.81
N LEU A 380 -15.95 -12.33 11.25
CA LEU A 380 -16.08 -13.48 10.36
C LEU A 380 -16.73 -14.68 11.08
N ALA A 381 -16.35 -14.94 12.34
CA ALA A 381 -16.95 -15.99 13.15
C ALA A 381 -18.45 -15.74 13.41
N ASP A 382 -18.86 -14.49 13.60
CA ASP A 382 -20.29 -14.17 13.76
C ASP A 382 -21.05 -14.31 12.41
N LEU A 383 -20.45 -13.93 11.28
CA LEU A 383 -21.02 -14.16 9.96
C LEU A 383 -21.15 -15.67 9.66
N GLU A 384 -20.17 -16.48 10.03
CA GLU A 384 -20.23 -17.94 9.90
C GLU A 384 -21.40 -18.55 10.70
N LYS A 385 -21.62 -18.09 11.94
CA LYS A 385 -22.78 -18.52 12.75
C LYS A 385 -24.09 -18.14 12.07
N ASP A 386 -24.17 -16.95 11.51
CA ASP A 386 -25.34 -16.49 10.78
C ASP A 386 -25.58 -17.31 9.52
N MET A 387 -24.53 -17.64 8.76
CA MET A 387 -24.60 -18.52 7.59
C MET A 387 -25.10 -19.92 7.98
N ALA A 388 -24.55 -20.49 9.05
CA ALA A 388 -24.98 -21.79 9.57
C ALA A 388 -26.46 -21.78 9.99
N ASN A 389 -26.93 -20.74 10.69
CA ASN A 389 -28.30 -20.57 11.12
C ASN A 389 -29.27 -20.44 9.93
N LYS A 390 -28.85 -19.78 8.84
CA LYS A 390 -29.62 -19.58 7.62
C LYS A 390 -29.47 -20.73 6.61
N ASN A 391 -28.62 -21.72 6.91
CA ASN A 391 -28.23 -22.81 6.02
C ASN A 391 -27.72 -22.35 4.64
N VAL A 392 -26.93 -21.24 4.63
CA VAL A 392 -26.30 -20.66 3.46
C VAL A 392 -24.83 -21.03 3.47
N LYS A 393 -24.28 -21.44 2.33
CA LYS A 393 -22.87 -21.84 2.20
C LYS A 393 -21.98 -20.79 1.54
N GLU A 394 -22.56 -19.72 1.04
CA GLU A 394 -21.84 -18.65 0.36
C GLU A 394 -22.00 -17.34 1.11
N LEU A 395 -20.88 -16.69 1.47
CA LEU A 395 -20.87 -15.38 2.12
C LEU A 395 -21.10 -14.29 1.06
N ALA A 396 -22.11 -13.45 1.29
CA ALA A 396 -22.47 -12.37 0.36
C ALA A 396 -21.31 -11.41 0.11
N GLY A 397 -21.12 -11.00 -1.16
CA GLY A 397 -20.05 -10.11 -1.59
C GLY A 397 -20.00 -8.77 -0.86
N ALA A 398 -21.15 -8.22 -0.44
CA ALA A 398 -21.23 -7.00 0.36
C ALA A 398 -20.61 -7.16 1.77
N GLU A 399 -20.77 -8.32 2.43
CA GLU A 399 -20.15 -8.57 3.73
C GLU A 399 -18.64 -8.82 3.59
N VAL A 400 -18.21 -9.50 2.51
CA VAL A 400 -16.80 -9.66 2.15
C VAL A 400 -16.17 -8.29 1.89
N PHE A 401 -16.87 -7.41 1.15
CA PHE A 401 -16.42 -6.06 0.88
C PHE A 401 -16.30 -5.21 2.16
N LYS A 402 -17.25 -5.34 3.07
CA LYS A 402 -17.20 -4.66 4.36
C LYS A 402 -16.01 -5.10 5.23
N LEU A 403 -15.73 -6.40 5.27
CA LEU A 403 -14.51 -6.93 5.92
C LEU A 403 -13.25 -6.32 5.32
N TYR A 404 -13.18 -6.24 3.99
CA TYR A 404 -12.05 -5.70 3.26
C TYR A 404 -11.90 -4.18 3.44
N ASP A 405 -12.95 -3.41 3.16
CA ASP A 405 -12.90 -1.95 3.08
C ASP A 405 -12.88 -1.28 4.46
N THR A 406 -13.73 -1.75 5.38
CA THR A 406 -13.90 -1.12 6.70
C THR A 406 -12.89 -1.64 7.72
N TYR A 407 -12.62 -2.94 7.69
CA TYR A 407 -11.77 -3.59 8.70
C TYR A 407 -10.38 -3.96 8.19
N GLY A 408 -10.10 -3.72 6.90
CA GLY A 408 -8.80 -4.04 6.31
C GLY A 408 -8.47 -5.53 6.29
N PHE A 409 -9.50 -6.41 6.35
CA PHE A 409 -9.35 -7.85 6.35
C PHE A 409 -9.31 -8.36 4.91
N PRO A 410 -8.19 -8.96 4.44
CA PRO A 410 -8.03 -9.32 3.02
C PRO A 410 -9.09 -10.30 2.53
N VAL A 411 -9.59 -10.10 1.30
CA VAL A 411 -10.60 -10.98 0.70
C VAL A 411 -10.09 -12.41 0.54
N ASP A 412 -8.82 -12.57 0.13
CA ASP A 412 -8.19 -13.89 -0.01
C ASP A 412 -8.13 -14.63 1.32
N LEU A 413 -7.86 -13.91 2.42
CA LEU A 413 -7.84 -14.48 3.76
C LEU A 413 -9.24 -14.86 4.22
N THR A 414 -10.26 -14.06 3.90
CA THR A 414 -11.67 -14.40 4.13
C THR A 414 -12.06 -15.68 3.39
N LYS A 415 -11.66 -15.78 2.11
CA LYS A 415 -11.89 -16.94 1.26
C LYS A 415 -11.23 -18.21 1.84
N GLU A 416 -9.94 -18.13 2.13
CA GLU A 416 -9.15 -19.24 2.70
C GLU A 416 -9.77 -19.78 4.00
N ILE A 417 -10.16 -18.90 4.94
CA ILE A 417 -10.76 -19.31 6.21
C ILE A 417 -12.12 -19.98 6.01
N LEU A 418 -12.92 -19.48 5.09
CA LEU A 418 -14.23 -20.04 4.77
C LEU A 418 -14.13 -21.38 4.05
N GLU A 419 -13.20 -21.52 3.09
CA GLU A 419 -12.94 -22.77 2.37
C GLU A 419 -12.46 -23.88 3.30
N GLU A 420 -11.61 -23.58 4.30
CA GLU A 420 -11.20 -24.54 5.33
C GLU A 420 -12.40 -25.16 6.10
N LYS A 421 -13.52 -24.44 6.11
CA LYS A 421 -14.77 -24.85 6.79
C LYS A 421 -15.89 -25.30 5.83
N GLY A 422 -15.59 -25.37 4.53
CA GLY A 422 -16.52 -25.79 3.49
C GLY A 422 -17.56 -24.74 3.09
N TYR A 423 -17.24 -23.45 3.27
CA TYR A 423 -18.00 -22.30 2.78
C TYR A 423 -17.32 -21.66 1.58
N THR A 424 -18.03 -20.81 0.84
CA THR A 424 -17.52 -20.03 -0.30
C THR A 424 -17.83 -18.54 -0.10
N ILE A 425 -17.29 -17.70 -0.99
CA ILE A 425 -17.59 -16.25 -1.05
C ILE A 425 -18.20 -15.90 -2.41
N ASP A 426 -19.11 -14.93 -2.43
CA ASP A 426 -19.64 -14.29 -3.65
C ASP A 426 -18.59 -13.31 -4.20
N GLU A 427 -17.71 -13.82 -5.06
CA GLU A 427 -16.63 -13.02 -5.68
C GLU A 427 -17.16 -11.96 -6.66
N GLU A 428 -18.28 -12.24 -7.35
CA GLU A 428 -18.87 -11.30 -8.30
C GLU A 428 -19.51 -10.13 -7.58
N GLY A 429 -20.27 -10.40 -6.52
CA GLY A 429 -20.82 -9.36 -5.64
C GLY A 429 -19.74 -8.50 -4.99
N PHE A 430 -18.61 -9.11 -4.57
CA PHE A 430 -17.45 -8.37 -4.07
C PHE A 430 -16.87 -7.45 -5.14
N LYS A 431 -16.64 -7.94 -6.37
CA LYS A 431 -16.13 -7.13 -7.50
C LYS A 431 -17.07 -5.98 -7.84
N ALA A 432 -18.39 -6.21 -7.80
CA ALA A 432 -19.39 -5.18 -8.03
C ALA A 432 -19.30 -4.06 -6.97
N CYS A 433 -19.18 -4.39 -5.68
CA CYS A 433 -18.98 -3.41 -4.60
C CYS A 433 -17.69 -2.61 -4.77
N MET A 434 -16.59 -3.26 -5.17
CA MET A 434 -15.32 -2.60 -5.46
C MET A 434 -15.43 -1.59 -6.62
N GLU A 435 -16.13 -1.95 -7.68
CA GLU A 435 -16.32 -1.05 -8.84
C GLU A 435 -17.24 0.13 -8.49
N GLU A 436 -18.28 -0.10 -7.68
CA GLU A 436 -19.12 0.98 -7.17
C GLU A 436 -18.32 1.98 -6.35
N GLN A 437 -17.42 1.50 -5.46
CA GLN A 437 -16.55 2.36 -4.68
C GLN A 437 -15.57 3.14 -5.57
N ARG A 438 -14.95 2.47 -6.56
CA ARG A 438 -14.07 3.12 -7.55
C ARG A 438 -14.82 4.21 -8.32
N THR A 439 -16.04 3.93 -8.72
CA THR A 439 -16.89 4.89 -9.43
C THR A 439 -17.27 6.08 -8.55
N LYS A 440 -17.60 5.85 -7.27
CA LYS A 440 -17.83 6.93 -6.29
C LYS A 440 -16.57 7.78 -6.09
N ALA A 441 -15.41 7.15 -5.97
CA ALA A 441 -14.13 7.84 -5.86
C ALA A 441 -13.78 8.64 -7.14
N ARG A 442 -14.04 8.09 -8.34
CA ARG A 442 -13.89 8.82 -9.62
C ARG A 442 -14.84 10.00 -9.70
N ASN A 443 -16.11 9.83 -9.32
CA ASN A 443 -17.11 10.88 -9.35
C ASN A 443 -16.84 11.99 -8.32
N ALA A 444 -16.26 11.67 -7.18
CA ALA A 444 -15.80 12.64 -6.19
C ALA A 444 -14.57 13.44 -6.67
N ARG A 445 -13.81 12.92 -7.63
CA ARG A 445 -12.67 13.59 -8.28
C ARG A 445 -13.05 14.42 -9.49
N LYS A 446 -14.35 14.64 -9.78
CA LYS A 446 -14.84 15.43 -10.92
C LYS A 446 -14.51 16.92 -10.79
N THR A 447 -13.23 17.27 -10.85
CA THR A 447 -12.75 18.64 -11.07
C THR A 447 -11.42 18.71 -11.83
N THR A 448 -11.02 17.66 -12.57
CA THR A 448 -9.93 17.79 -13.54
C THR A 448 -10.18 16.82 -14.69
N ASN A 449 -10.72 17.35 -15.80
CA ASN A 449 -10.73 16.66 -17.09
C ASN A 449 -9.26 16.53 -17.58
N TYR A 450 -8.58 15.46 -17.18
CA TYR A 450 -7.33 15.06 -17.77
C TYR A 450 -7.52 13.69 -18.44
N MET A 451 -7.50 13.67 -19.79
CA MET A 451 -7.46 12.47 -20.64
C MET A 451 -8.48 11.37 -20.28
N GLY A 452 -9.77 11.63 -20.37
CA GLY A 452 -10.85 10.67 -20.16
C GLY A 452 -11.63 10.39 -21.43
N ALA A 453 -12.02 9.18 -21.62
CA ALA A 453 -12.52 8.41 -22.73
C ALA A 453 -13.96 8.77 -23.21
N ASP A 454 -14.37 10.04 -23.28
CA ASP A 454 -15.56 10.42 -24.01
C ASP A 454 -15.13 11.20 -25.25
N ALA A 455 -15.71 10.85 -26.42
CA ALA A 455 -15.49 11.57 -27.66
C ALA A 455 -15.83 13.06 -27.44
N THR A 456 -14.83 13.92 -27.61
CA THR A 456 -14.99 15.37 -27.43
C THR A 456 -14.91 16.05 -28.80
N VAL A 457 -15.41 17.28 -28.91
CA VAL A 457 -15.24 18.10 -30.12
C VAL A 457 -13.78 18.18 -30.59
N TYR A 458 -12.82 17.92 -29.75
CA TYR A 458 -11.39 17.94 -30.07
C TYR A 458 -10.95 16.73 -30.88
N ASP A 459 -11.68 15.63 -30.90
CA ASP A 459 -11.37 14.43 -31.69
C ASP A 459 -11.63 14.65 -33.18
N ASP A 460 -12.49 15.63 -33.52
CA ASP A 460 -12.82 16.01 -34.90
C ASP A 460 -11.83 17.04 -35.51
N ILE A 461 -10.86 17.54 -34.69
CA ILE A 461 -9.82 18.46 -35.20
C ILE A 461 -8.85 17.70 -36.08
N ASP A 462 -8.58 18.25 -37.28
CA ASP A 462 -7.61 17.68 -38.24
C ASP A 462 -6.31 17.23 -37.52
N PRO A 463 -5.94 15.95 -37.65
CA PRO A 463 -4.75 15.40 -36.99
C PRO A 463 -3.43 16.04 -37.45
N THR A 464 -3.40 16.72 -38.60
CA THR A 464 -2.21 17.42 -39.11
C THR A 464 -1.94 18.74 -38.40
N ILE A 465 -2.95 19.31 -37.71
CA ILE A 465 -2.80 20.55 -36.94
C ILE A 465 -2.01 20.26 -35.68
N THR A 466 -0.91 20.97 -35.47
CA THR A 466 -0.05 20.90 -34.28
C THR A 466 0.22 22.31 -33.76
N THR A 467 0.59 22.43 -32.50
CA THR A 467 0.99 23.71 -31.89
C THR A 467 2.45 23.63 -31.43
N GLU A 468 3.29 24.55 -31.80
CA GLU A 468 4.65 24.69 -31.30
C GLU A 468 4.67 25.50 -30.00
N PHE A 469 5.22 24.92 -28.94
CA PHE A 469 5.41 25.62 -27.66
C PHE A 469 6.69 26.42 -27.64
N VAL A 470 6.59 27.74 -27.50
CA VAL A 470 7.71 28.69 -27.47
C VAL A 470 7.88 29.37 -26.11
N GLY A 471 7.12 28.95 -25.10
CA GLY A 471 7.00 29.62 -23.80
C GLY A 471 8.13 29.30 -22.79
N TYR A 472 9.20 28.63 -23.18
CA TYR A 472 10.40 28.55 -22.35
C TYR A 472 11.19 29.85 -22.35
N ASP A 473 11.16 30.57 -23.47
CA ASP A 473 11.97 31.78 -23.70
C ASP A 473 11.10 33.03 -23.92
N ASN A 474 9.79 32.88 -24.12
CA ASN A 474 8.89 33.95 -24.45
C ASN A 474 7.68 34.01 -23.51
N ASP A 475 7.41 35.17 -22.94
CA ASP A 475 6.19 35.43 -22.14
C ASP A 475 5.04 35.95 -23.02
N SER A 476 5.33 36.43 -24.22
CA SER A 476 4.36 36.84 -25.24
C SER A 476 4.82 36.44 -26.65
N PHE A 477 3.85 36.20 -27.56
CA PHE A 477 4.16 35.78 -28.91
C PHE A 477 3.00 36.14 -29.85
N GLU A 478 3.33 36.51 -31.11
CA GLU A 478 2.32 36.68 -32.16
C GLU A 478 2.15 35.37 -32.93
N SER A 479 0.89 34.94 -33.15
CA SER A 479 0.59 33.69 -33.80
C SER A 479 -0.72 33.79 -34.60
N THR A 480 -1.01 32.73 -35.38
CA THR A 480 -2.22 32.66 -36.19
C THR A 480 -3.19 31.64 -35.56
N ILE A 481 -4.47 31.97 -35.50
CA ILE A 481 -5.53 31.05 -35.05
C ILE A 481 -5.73 29.94 -36.09
N THR A 482 -5.59 28.69 -35.68
CA THR A 482 -5.76 27.52 -36.54
C THR A 482 -7.14 26.87 -36.40
N VAL A 483 -7.68 26.82 -35.17
CA VAL A 483 -8.99 26.22 -34.86
C VAL A 483 -9.66 26.98 -33.74
N LEU A 484 -10.95 27.08 -33.80
CA LEU A 484 -11.85 27.58 -32.76
C LEU A 484 -12.89 26.52 -32.43
N THR A 485 -13.17 26.28 -31.18
CA THR A 485 -14.22 25.34 -30.74
C THR A 485 -15.08 25.94 -29.64
N THR A 486 -16.35 25.67 -29.69
CA THR A 486 -17.33 25.78 -28.61
C THR A 486 -17.83 24.35 -28.33
N ASP A 487 -19.14 24.09 -28.44
CA ASP A 487 -19.72 22.74 -28.49
C ASP A 487 -19.42 22.02 -29.83
N ALA A 488 -18.93 22.76 -30.83
CA ALA A 488 -18.53 22.29 -32.17
C ALA A 488 -17.32 23.10 -32.65
N ILE A 489 -16.66 22.61 -33.72
CA ILE A 489 -15.67 23.42 -34.46
C ILE A 489 -16.41 24.56 -35.18
N VAL A 490 -15.93 25.78 -34.99
CA VAL A 490 -16.55 27.01 -35.54
C VAL A 490 -15.51 27.88 -36.26
N ASP A 491 -15.97 28.72 -37.21
CA ASP A 491 -15.11 29.65 -37.94
C ASP A 491 -14.87 30.96 -37.17
N ALA A 492 -15.72 31.29 -36.21
CA ALA A 492 -15.62 32.52 -35.42
C ALA A 492 -16.27 32.38 -34.05
N ILE A 493 -15.74 33.15 -33.06
CA ILE A 493 -16.30 33.31 -31.71
C ILE A 493 -16.45 34.79 -31.38
N VAL A 494 -17.49 35.13 -30.56
CA VAL A 494 -17.85 36.53 -30.27
C VAL A 494 -17.90 36.79 -28.76
N ALA A 495 -17.94 38.05 -28.36
CA ALA A 495 -18.02 38.44 -26.96
C ALA A 495 -19.12 37.70 -26.19
N GLY A 496 -18.79 37.09 -25.08
CA GLY A 496 -19.64 36.25 -24.23
C GLY A 496 -19.47 34.75 -24.46
N ASP A 497 -18.83 34.30 -25.54
CA ASP A 497 -18.62 32.87 -25.81
C ASP A 497 -17.54 32.30 -24.89
N GLU A 498 -17.81 31.13 -24.34
CA GLU A 498 -16.82 30.25 -23.78
C GLU A 498 -16.32 29.33 -24.91
N ALA A 499 -14.98 29.31 -25.11
CA ALA A 499 -14.40 28.66 -26.28
C ALA A 499 -13.03 28.08 -25.98
N THR A 500 -12.54 27.22 -26.87
CA THR A 500 -11.13 26.82 -26.91
C THR A 500 -10.51 27.28 -28.21
N LEU A 501 -9.42 28.04 -28.11
CA LEU A 501 -8.68 28.64 -29.20
C LEU A 501 -7.35 27.91 -29.42
N PHE A 502 -7.05 27.51 -30.63
CA PHE A 502 -5.79 26.86 -31.05
C PHE A 502 -5.02 27.77 -31.98
N VAL A 503 -3.70 27.76 -31.86
CA VAL A 503 -2.78 28.58 -32.63
C VAL A 503 -1.58 27.78 -33.15
N GLU A 504 -0.85 28.28 -34.12
CA GLU A 504 0.34 27.64 -34.64
C GLU A 504 1.46 27.56 -33.59
N LYS A 505 1.70 28.68 -32.87
CA LYS A 505 2.74 28.76 -31.83
C LYS A 505 2.18 29.43 -30.58
N THR A 506 2.57 28.95 -29.40
CA THR A 506 2.06 29.49 -28.15
C THR A 506 3.15 29.64 -27.10
N PRO A 507 3.14 30.75 -26.31
CA PRO A 507 3.94 30.86 -25.10
C PRO A 507 3.27 30.21 -23.87
N PHE A 508 2.00 29.79 -23.98
CA PHE A 508 1.24 29.21 -22.87
C PHE A 508 1.65 27.75 -22.65
N TYR A 509 2.13 27.43 -21.45
CA TYR A 509 2.37 26.06 -21.00
C TYR A 509 1.05 25.37 -20.77
N ALA A 510 0.85 24.22 -21.34
CA ALA A 510 -0.35 23.43 -21.09
C ALA A 510 -0.21 22.52 -19.87
N THR A 511 -1.29 22.25 -19.16
CA THR A 511 -1.34 21.34 -18.01
C THR A 511 -0.75 19.99 -18.37
N MET A 512 0.42 19.66 -17.80
CA MET A 512 1.08 18.34 -17.92
C MET A 512 2.17 18.16 -16.85
N GLY A 513 2.56 16.91 -16.57
CA GLY A 513 3.61 16.61 -15.60
C GLY A 513 3.32 17.11 -14.18
N GLY A 514 2.05 17.33 -13.83
CA GLY A 514 1.63 17.89 -12.54
C GLY A 514 1.71 19.39 -12.42
N GLN A 515 2.24 20.11 -13.43
CA GLN A 515 2.22 21.57 -13.47
C GLN A 515 0.91 22.06 -14.11
N GLN A 516 0.26 23.02 -13.46
CA GLN A 516 -0.94 23.72 -13.97
C GLN A 516 -0.60 24.52 -15.23
N GLY A 517 -1.56 24.55 -16.18
CA GLY A 517 -1.47 25.35 -17.39
C GLY A 517 -1.48 26.84 -17.11
N ASP A 518 -0.87 27.60 -18.02
CA ASP A 518 -0.86 29.05 -17.90
C ASP A 518 -2.24 29.67 -18.18
N THR A 519 -2.44 30.79 -17.55
CA THR A 519 -3.51 31.74 -17.79
C THR A 519 -2.97 33.00 -18.43
N GLY A 520 -3.82 33.84 -18.97
CA GLY A 520 -3.39 35.10 -19.58
C GLY A 520 -4.44 35.65 -20.52
N VAL A 521 -3.98 36.41 -21.54
CA VAL A 521 -4.86 37.12 -22.48
C VAL A 521 -4.38 36.94 -23.92
N ILE A 522 -5.32 36.73 -24.82
CA ILE A 522 -5.08 36.73 -26.27
C ILE A 522 -5.84 37.91 -26.88
N THR A 523 -5.17 38.73 -27.68
CA THR A 523 -5.75 39.94 -28.24
C THR A 523 -5.58 40.00 -29.75
N SER A 524 -6.55 40.66 -30.44
CA SER A 524 -6.45 41.00 -31.86
C SER A 524 -7.17 42.33 -32.07
N GLY A 525 -6.44 43.40 -32.31
CA GLY A 525 -7.01 44.76 -32.31
C GLY A 525 -7.73 45.08 -31.02
N ASP A 526 -9.04 45.39 -31.09
CA ASP A 526 -9.85 45.68 -29.90
C ASP A 526 -10.48 44.43 -29.27
N SER A 527 -10.26 43.23 -29.84
CA SER A 527 -10.79 41.95 -29.35
C SER A 527 -9.91 41.37 -28.26
N GLU A 528 -10.54 40.80 -27.24
CA GLU A 528 -9.89 40.22 -26.07
C GLU A 528 -10.48 38.89 -25.69
N PHE A 529 -9.64 37.87 -25.52
CA PHE A 529 -9.96 36.53 -25.05
C PHE A 529 -9.16 36.23 -23.76
N VAL A 530 -9.86 36.02 -22.67
CA VAL A 530 -9.22 35.72 -21.36
C VAL A 530 -9.05 34.22 -21.24
N VAL A 531 -7.81 33.74 -21.20
CA VAL A 531 -7.44 32.34 -21.04
C VAL A 531 -7.51 31.97 -19.55
N LYS A 532 -8.36 31.02 -19.23
CA LYS A 532 -8.55 30.48 -17.86
C LYS A 532 -7.71 29.23 -17.61
N ASP A 533 -7.43 28.45 -18.64
CA ASP A 533 -6.62 27.23 -18.59
C ASP A 533 -6.03 26.93 -19.97
N THR A 534 -4.90 26.24 -19.99
CA THR A 534 -4.27 25.75 -21.22
C THR A 534 -4.12 24.23 -21.13
N ILE A 535 -4.69 23.53 -22.09
CA ILE A 535 -4.75 22.06 -22.13
C ILE A 535 -3.91 21.49 -23.27
N LYS A 536 -3.31 20.32 -23.06
CA LYS A 536 -2.60 19.57 -24.10
C LYS A 536 -3.44 18.41 -24.59
N LEU A 537 -3.66 18.35 -25.89
CA LEU A 537 -4.43 17.29 -26.56
C LEU A 537 -3.52 16.35 -27.35
N LYS A 538 -4.06 15.20 -27.76
CA LYS A 538 -3.37 14.24 -28.63
C LYS A 538 -2.92 14.92 -29.92
N GLY A 539 -1.78 14.48 -30.48
CA GLY A 539 -1.21 15.04 -31.71
C GLY A 539 -0.53 16.39 -31.53
N GLY A 540 -0.10 16.77 -30.31
CA GLY A 540 0.68 17.97 -30.06
C GLY A 540 -0.09 19.29 -30.16
N LYS A 541 -1.40 19.26 -29.94
CA LYS A 541 -2.26 20.47 -29.96
C LYS A 541 -2.32 21.10 -28.58
N TYR A 542 -2.27 22.43 -28.51
CA TYR A 542 -2.44 23.21 -27.28
C TYR A 542 -3.72 24.05 -27.40
N GLY A 543 -4.70 23.78 -26.54
CA GLY A 543 -5.98 24.46 -26.51
C GLY A 543 -6.00 25.51 -25.39
N HIS A 544 -6.28 26.77 -25.72
CA HIS A 544 -6.46 27.87 -24.77
C HIS A 544 -7.93 27.94 -24.43
N VAL A 545 -8.31 27.46 -23.25
CA VAL A 545 -9.70 27.44 -22.77
C VAL A 545 -10.01 28.78 -22.10
N GLY A 546 -11.04 29.46 -22.51
CA GLY A 546 -11.33 30.79 -21.97
C GLY A 546 -12.65 31.38 -22.45
N THR A 547 -12.75 32.71 -22.33
CA THR A 547 -13.95 33.48 -22.65
C THR A 547 -13.59 34.70 -23.50
N VAL A 548 -14.33 34.96 -24.55
CA VAL A 548 -14.23 36.22 -25.29
C VAL A 548 -14.86 37.34 -24.46
N THR A 549 -14.05 38.27 -23.96
CA THR A 549 -14.54 39.40 -23.17
C THR A 549 -14.92 40.58 -24.02
N LYS A 550 -14.30 40.73 -25.19
CA LYS A 550 -14.57 41.82 -26.15
C LYS A 550 -14.35 41.34 -27.58
N GLY A 551 -15.13 41.89 -28.49
CA GLY A 551 -14.94 41.75 -29.93
C GLY A 551 -15.25 40.36 -30.48
N MET A 552 -14.46 39.92 -31.45
CA MET A 552 -14.65 38.69 -32.19
C MET A 552 -13.29 38.14 -32.65
N PHE A 553 -13.16 36.82 -32.72
CA PHE A 553 -12.00 36.13 -33.31
C PHE A 553 -12.47 35.19 -34.42
N LYS A 554 -11.67 35.03 -35.45
CA LYS A 554 -11.88 34.14 -36.58
C LYS A 554 -10.66 33.24 -36.81
N VAL A 555 -10.92 32.08 -37.41
CA VAL A 555 -9.82 31.24 -37.90
C VAL A 555 -9.04 32.02 -38.95
N GLY A 556 -7.69 32.01 -38.84
CA GLY A 556 -6.77 32.77 -39.68
C GLY A 556 -6.41 34.15 -39.14
N ASP A 557 -7.05 34.64 -38.09
CA ASP A 557 -6.64 35.92 -37.47
C ASP A 557 -5.25 35.81 -36.81
N THR A 558 -4.48 36.90 -36.99
CA THR A 558 -3.23 37.08 -36.25
C THR A 558 -3.58 37.64 -34.88
N VAL A 559 -3.05 36.97 -33.85
CA VAL A 559 -3.30 37.31 -32.44
C VAL A 559 -2.00 37.50 -31.67
N SER A 560 -2.03 38.35 -30.66
CA SER A 560 -0.96 38.49 -29.68
C SER A 560 -1.34 37.74 -28.42
N LEU A 561 -0.52 36.77 -28.04
CA LEU A 561 -0.67 35.94 -26.86
C LEU A 561 0.21 36.47 -25.74
N SER A 562 -0.33 36.67 -24.56
CA SER A 562 0.43 37.12 -23.38
C SER A 562 0.01 36.31 -22.15
N ILE A 563 0.97 35.63 -21.54
CA ILE A 563 0.74 34.87 -20.32
C ILE A 563 0.64 35.77 -19.10
N ASP A 564 0.03 35.27 -18.00
CA ASP A 564 0.19 35.86 -16.67
C ASP A 564 1.60 35.57 -16.17
N THR A 565 2.49 36.52 -16.35
CA THR A 565 3.91 36.41 -15.97
C THR A 565 4.11 36.25 -14.47
N ILE A 566 3.21 36.80 -13.63
CA ILE A 566 3.27 36.67 -12.16
C ILE A 566 2.92 35.24 -11.77
N GLY A 567 1.80 34.72 -12.28
CA GLY A 567 1.37 33.35 -12.05
C GLY A 567 2.42 32.33 -12.53
N ARG A 568 2.99 32.56 -13.75
CA ARG A 568 4.07 31.71 -14.28
C ARG A 568 5.30 31.73 -13.38
N ALA A 569 5.72 32.91 -12.91
CA ALA A 569 6.88 33.02 -12.04
C ALA A 569 6.69 32.30 -10.71
N ASP A 570 5.51 32.42 -10.09
CA ASP A 570 5.20 31.71 -8.85
C ASP A 570 5.09 30.19 -9.08
N THR A 571 4.52 29.75 -10.21
CA THR A 571 4.53 28.33 -10.64
C THR A 571 5.96 27.79 -10.80
N CYS A 572 6.86 28.56 -11.47
CA CYS A 572 8.28 28.19 -11.62
C CYS A 572 8.99 27.99 -10.28
N LYS A 573 8.71 28.87 -9.28
CA LYS A 573 9.25 28.75 -7.92
C LYS A 573 8.79 27.45 -7.26
N ASN A 574 7.48 27.17 -7.29
CA ASN A 574 6.89 25.98 -6.72
C ASN A 574 7.39 24.70 -7.42
N HIS A 575 7.55 24.74 -8.76
CA HIS A 575 8.07 23.59 -9.51
C HIS A 575 9.53 23.30 -9.18
N SER A 576 10.37 24.33 -9.18
CA SER A 576 11.79 24.16 -8.83
C SER A 576 11.97 23.72 -7.38
N ALA A 577 11.15 24.24 -6.45
CA ALA A 577 11.13 23.76 -5.06
C ALA A 577 10.70 22.30 -4.94
N THR A 578 9.84 21.79 -5.83
CA THR A 578 9.44 20.37 -5.86
C THR A 578 10.64 19.46 -6.12
N HIS A 579 11.54 19.82 -7.03
CA HIS A 579 12.77 19.07 -7.29
C HIS A 579 13.72 19.08 -6.09
N LEU A 580 13.90 20.23 -5.44
CA LEU A 580 14.71 20.34 -4.23
C LEU A 580 14.11 19.48 -3.10
N LEU A 581 12.78 19.52 -2.95
CA LEU A 581 12.03 18.73 -1.97
C LEU A 581 12.20 17.23 -2.21
N GLN A 582 12.06 16.76 -3.44
CA GLN A 582 12.25 15.34 -3.77
C GLN A 582 13.64 14.87 -3.38
N LYS A 583 14.67 15.63 -3.70
CA LYS A 583 16.04 15.28 -3.32
C LYS A 583 16.26 15.31 -1.81
N ALA A 584 15.74 16.30 -1.11
CA ALA A 584 15.82 16.38 0.35
C ALA A 584 15.12 15.20 1.02
N LEU A 585 13.91 14.85 0.57
CA LEU A 585 13.17 13.68 1.07
C LEU A 585 13.95 12.38 0.87
N LYS A 586 14.55 12.17 -0.31
CA LYS A 586 15.43 11.01 -0.55
C LYS A 586 16.64 10.99 0.37
N THR A 587 17.21 12.14 0.66
CA THR A 587 18.40 12.25 1.52
C THR A 587 18.05 11.94 2.98
N VAL A 588 16.92 12.41 3.48
CA VAL A 588 16.50 12.26 4.89
C VAL A 588 15.84 10.90 5.13
N LEU A 589 14.95 10.49 4.25
CA LEU A 589 14.12 9.29 4.44
C LEU A 589 14.69 8.05 3.75
N GLY A 590 15.52 8.21 2.73
CA GLY A 590 16.14 7.13 1.98
C GLY A 590 15.68 6.99 0.53
N ASN A 591 16.38 6.14 -0.23
CA ASN A 591 16.23 5.99 -1.68
C ASN A 591 14.88 5.40 -2.13
N HIS A 592 14.09 4.84 -1.22
CA HIS A 592 12.73 4.32 -1.50
C HIS A 592 11.71 5.42 -1.77
N VAL A 593 12.05 6.67 -1.48
CA VAL A 593 11.19 7.83 -1.78
C VAL A 593 11.11 8.02 -3.29
N GLU A 594 9.93 7.78 -3.85
CA GLU A 594 9.60 7.97 -5.26
C GLU A 594 8.35 8.83 -5.39
N GLN A 595 8.32 9.67 -6.40
CA GLN A 595 7.13 10.45 -6.72
C GLN A 595 5.97 9.52 -7.10
N LYS A 596 4.82 9.69 -6.45
CA LYS A 596 3.55 9.01 -6.76
C LYS A 596 2.50 9.97 -7.33
N GLY A 597 2.74 11.26 -7.21
CA GLY A 597 1.93 12.33 -7.77
C GLY A 597 2.54 13.70 -7.48
N SER A 598 2.22 14.67 -8.32
CA SER A 598 2.63 16.07 -8.15
C SER A 598 1.52 16.99 -8.61
N LEU A 599 1.39 18.13 -7.95
CA LEU A 599 0.57 19.24 -8.40
C LEU A 599 1.31 20.54 -8.07
N VAL A 600 1.58 21.32 -9.09
CA VAL A 600 2.28 22.61 -8.99
C VAL A 600 1.39 23.68 -9.55
N THR A 601 1.01 24.64 -8.71
CA THR A 601 0.16 25.79 -9.03
C THR A 601 0.88 27.08 -8.64
N PRO A 602 0.41 28.27 -9.04
CA PRO A 602 0.98 29.52 -8.54
C PRO A 602 0.94 29.66 -7.01
N ASP A 603 -0.09 29.08 -6.36
CA ASP A 603 -0.34 29.27 -4.94
C ASP A 603 0.48 28.33 -4.06
N ARG A 604 0.71 27.09 -4.53
CA ARG A 604 1.35 26.02 -3.74
C ARG A 604 1.88 24.88 -4.60
N LEU A 605 2.72 24.07 -3.99
CA LEU A 605 3.05 22.75 -4.50
C LEU A 605 2.48 21.66 -3.61
N ARG A 606 2.18 20.52 -4.22
CA ARG A 606 1.78 19.26 -3.57
C ARG A 606 2.63 18.14 -4.14
N PHE A 607 3.24 17.37 -3.26
CA PHE A 607 4.09 16.24 -3.63
C PHE A 607 3.66 14.98 -2.90
N ASP A 608 3.25 13.97 -3.66
CA ASP A 608 2.86 12.66 -3.18
C ASP A 608 4.02 11.70 -3.41
N PHE A 609 4.45 11.00 -2.37
CA PHE A 609 5.64 10.15 -2.42
C PHE A 609 5.47 8.86 -1.64
N SER A 610 6.24 7.83 -2.03
CA SER A 610 6.26 6.54 -1.33
C SER A 610 7.00 6.67 0.00
N HIS A 611 6.29 6.43 1.10
CA HIS A 611 6.85 6.30 2.44
C HIS A 611 5.86 5.58 3.36
N PHE A 612 6.38 4.77 4.31
CA PHE A 612 5.60 3.80 5.07
C PHE A 612 4.99 4.36 6.36
N SER A 613 5.50 5.48 6.90
CA SER A 613 5.03 6.10 8.15
C SER A 613 4.81 7.60 8.00
N ALA A 614 4.14 8.22 8.98
CA ALA A 614 4.16 9.67 9.11
C ALA A 614 5.59 10.14 9.36
N MET A 615 5.96 11.25 8.76
CA MET A 615 7.23 11.91 9.06
C MET A 615 7.19 12.50 10.48
N SER A 616 8.31 12.43 11.20
CA SER A 616 8.44 13.12 12.46
C SER A 616 8.61 14.64 12.25
N ASP A 617 8.35 15.42 13.30
CA ASP A 617 8.56 16.86 13.25
C ASP A 617 10.02 17.22 12.96
N GLU A 618 10.98 16.40 13.43
CA GLU A 618 12.41 16.56 13.18
C GLU A 618 12.74 16.26 11.71
N GLU A 619 12.19 15.18 11.12
CA GLU A 619 12.38 14.86 9.69
C GLU A 619 11.80 15.96 8.79
N ILE A 620 10.62 16.48 9.12
CA ILE A 620 10.00 17.60 8.39
C ILE A 620 10.89 18.85 8.49
N ALA A 621 11.37 19.18 9.69
CA ALA A 621 12.24 20.34 9.90
C ALA A 621 13.58 20.19 9.15
N GLN A 622 14.14 18.99 9.12
CA GLN A 622 15.38 18.70 8.41
C GLN A 622 15.21 18.86 6.89
N VAL A 623 14.15 18.28 6.33
CA VAL A 623 13.82 18.43 4.89
C VAL A 623 13.61 19.90 4.52
N GLU A 624 12.84 20.63 5.33
CA GLU A 624 12.58 22.06 5.11
C GLU A 624 13.87 22.88 5.18
N ALA A 625 14.74 22.62 6.15
CA ALA A 625 16.03 23.29 6.29
C ALA A 625 16.93 23.01 5.08
N MET A 626 17.03 21.76 4.61
CA MET A 626 17.83 21.39 3.44
C MET A 626 17.35 22.11 2.17
N VAL A 627 16.04 22.19 1.95
CA VAL A 627 15.49 22.91 0.79
C VAL A 627 15.84 24.39 0.87
N ASN A 628 15.65 25.03 2.03
CA ASN A 628 15.96 26.45 2.21
C ASN A 628 17.47 26.72 2.11
N GLU A 629 18.33 25.79 2.53
CA GLU A 629 19.79 25.89 2.35
C GLU A 629 20.13 25.95 0.85
N LYS A 630 19.57 25.06 0.02
CA LYS A 630 19.81 25.06 -1.43
C LYS A 630 19.17 26.24 -2.17
N ILE A 631 18.14 26.84 -1.60
CA ILE A 631 17.61 28.13 -2.05
C ILE A 631 18.61 29.25 -1.74
N ALA A 632 19.14 29.28 -0.52
CA ALA A 632 20.10 30.31 -0.08
C ALA A 632 21.45 30.24 -0.79
N GLU A 633 21.93 29.01 -1.12
CA GLU A 633 23.14 28.79 -1.93
C GLU A 633 23.02 29.38 -3.34
N GLY A 634 21.81 29.49 -3.90
CA GLY A 634 21.61 30.10 -5.21
C GLY A 634 22.10 29.19 -6.36
N LEU A 635 21.71 27.91 -6.38
CA LEU A 635 22.11 26.97 -7.41
C LEU A 635 21.60 27.39 -8.79
N ASN A 636 22.45 27.26 -9.83
CA ASN A 636 22.04 27.51 -11.20
C ASN A 636 21.16 26.36 -11.72
N VAL A 637 20.08 26.69 -12.39
CA VAL A 637 19.18 25.73 -13.02
C VAL A 637 19.52 25.61 -14.50
N ASN A 638 20.33 24.62 -14.84
CA ASN A 638 20.76 24.34 -16.20
C ASN A 638 19.80 23.37 -16.88
N ILE A 639 19.28 23.74 -18.02
CA ILE A 639 18.30 22.95 -18.75
C ILE A 639 18.84 22.61 -20.12
N LYS A 640 18.83 21.32 -20.49
CA LYS A 640 19.30 20.85 -21.78
C LYS A 640 18.37 19.80 -22.36
N GLU A 641 18.12 19.88 -23.65
CA GLU A 641 17.50 18.80 -24.42
C GLU A 641 18.60 17.91 -24.98
N MET A 642 18.44 16.61 -24.81
CA MET A 642 19.40 15.61 -25.28
C MET A 642 18.74 14.27 -25.56
N PRO A 643 19.37 13.38 -26.34
CA PRO A 643 18.89 12.01 -26.55
C PRO A 643 18.74 11.28 -25.20
N ILE A 644 17.69 10.47 -25.07
CA ILE A 644 17.37 9.75 -23.81
C ILE A 644 18.53 8.89 -23.32
N GLU A 645 19.29 8.28 -24.24
CA GLU A 645 20.45 7.44 -23.91
C GLU A 645 21.63 8.23 -23.33
N GLU A 646 21.79 9.48 -23.72
CA GLU A 646 22.77 10.39 -23.12
C GLU A 646 22.28 10.88 -21.75
N ALA A 647 20.99 11.20 -21.67
CA ALA A 647 20.37 11.68 -20.44
C ALA A 647 20.45 10.65 -19.31
N LYS A 648 20.23 9.36 -19.60
CA LYS A 648 20.41 8.27 -18.63
C LYS A 648 21.84 8.18 -18.06
N LYS A 649 22.85 8.51 -18.85
CA LYS A 649 24.26 8.50 -18.40
C LYS A 649 24.61 9.64 -17.44
N THR A 650 23.81 10.69 -17.39
CA THR A 650 24.01 11.80 -16.43
C THR A 650 23.58 11.47 -15.00
N GLY A 651 22.95 10.30 -14.78
CA GLY A 651 22.36 9.96 -13.49
C GLY A 651 21.03 10.66 -13.21
N ALA A 652 20.41 11.26 -14.22
CA ALA A 652 19.15 11.96 -14.10
C ALA A 652 18.02 11.00 -13.71
N MET A 653 17.21 11.41 -12.74
CA MET A 653 16.04 10.66 -12.31
C MET A 653 14.92 10.78 -13.34
N ALA A 654 14.41 9.64 -13.80
CA ALA A 654 13.22 9.55 -14.64
C ALA A 654 12.02 9.16 -13.77
N LEU A 655 10.84 9.69 -14.06
CA LEU A 655 9.62 9.27 -13.39
C LEU A 655 9.22 7.87 -13.85
N PHE A 656 8.91 7.00 -12.92
CA PHE A 656 8.50 5.62 -13.19
C PHE A 656 7.14 5.61 -13.93
N GLY A 657 7.09 4.95 -15.10
CA GLY A 657 5.83 4.75 -15.84
C GLY A 657 5.51 5.84 -16.89
N GLU A 658 6.32 6.88 -17.05
CA GLU A 658 6.15 7.82 -18.16
C GLU A 658 6.86 7.31 -19.42
N LYS A 659 6.17 7.47 -20.57
CA LYS A 659 6.77 7.20 -21.89
C LYS A 659 7.48 8.46 -22.35
N TYR A 660 8.79 8.43 -22.36
CA TYR A 660 9.63 9.50 -22.90
C TYR A 660 9.84 9.29 -24.41
N GLY A 661 9.96 10.40 -25.15
CA GLY A 661 10.38 10.37 -26.54
C GLY A 661 11.89 10.12 -26.70
N ASP A 662 12.37 10.06 -27.93
CA ASP A 662 13.80 9.89 -28.24
C ASP A 662 14.68 11.03 -27.68
N THR A 663 14.11 12.22 -27.51
CA THR A 663 14.74 13.41 -26.91
C THR A 663 14.01 13.77 -25.62
N VAL A 664 14.76 14.03 -24.56
CA VAL A 664 14.26 14.42 -23.25
C VAL A 664 14.89 15.71 -22.78
N ARG A 665 14.14 16.48 -21.99
CA ARG A 665 14.58 17.70 -21.33
C ARG A 665 15.09 17.36 -19.94
N VAL A 666 16.37 17.64 -19.68
CA VAL A 666 17.04 17.40 -18.40
C VAL A 666 17.19 18.73 -17.65
N VAL A 667 16.66 18.78 -16.45
CA VAL A 667 16.80 19.91 -15.52
C VAL A 667 17.86 19.53 -14.48
N ASN A 668 18.96 20.29 -14.46
CA ASN A 668 20.08 20.10 -13.54
C ASN A 668 20.25 21.34 -12.66
N MET A 669 20.19 21.18 -11.34
CA MET A 669 20.39 22.19 -10.31
C MET A 669 21.76 21.99 -9.66
N ASP A 670 22.83 22.38 -10.34
CA ASP A 670 24.23 22.27 -9.93
C ASP A 670 24.57 20.88 -9.31
N ASP A 671 24.13 19.81 -9.99
CA ASP A 671 24.31 18.40 -9.60
C ASP A 671 23.65 17.98 -8.27
N TYR A 672 22.98 18.89 -7.56
CA TYR A 672 22.20 18.55 -6.39
C TYR A 672 20.93 17.75 -6.76
N SER A 673 20.19 18.19 -7.79
CA SER A 673 19.06 17.46 -8.38
C SER A 673 19.18 17.46 -9.88
N ILE A 674 19.12 16.27 -10.50
CA ILE A 674 19.14 16.08 -11.95
C ILE A 674 17.93 15.22 -12.31
N GLU A 675 16.98 15.75 -13.09
CA GLU A 675 15.70 15.09 -13.35
C GLU A 675 15.20 15.33 -14.78
N PHE A 676 14.47 14.35 -15.34
CA PHE A 676 13.74 14.55 -16.60
C PHE A 676 12.48 15.37 -16.31
N CYS A 677 12.42 16.58 -16.84
CA CYS A 677 11.30 17.45 -16.58
C CYS A 677 11.01 18.41 -17.74
N GLY A 678 9.75 18.34 -18.25
CA GLY A 678 9.25 19.25 -19.28
C GLY A 678 8.64 20.56 -18.75
N GLY A 679 8.63 20.77 -17.44
CA GLY A 679 8.01 21.94 -16.81
C GLY A 679 8.82 23.24 -16.91
N THR A 680 8.24 24.31 -16.37
CA THR A 680 8.93 25.62 -16.31
C THR A 680 9.60 25.80 -14.96
N HIS A 681 10.80 26.39 -14.95
CA HIS A 681 11.64 26.50 -13.76
C HIS A 681 12.24 27.90 -13.61
N VAL A 682 12.67 28.23 -12.38
CA VAL A 682 13.51 29.40 -12.13
C VAL A 682 14.90 29.21 -12.75
N LYS A 683 15.57 30.26 -13.11
CA LYS A 683 16.96 30.22 -13.63
C LYS A 683 18.00 30.00 -12.52
N ASN A 684 17.65 30.36 -11.29
CA ASN A 684 18.49 30.20 -10.10
C ASN A 684 17.59 29.95 -8.89
N THR A 685 17.98 29.04 -8.00
CA THR A 685 17.15 28.64 -6.85
C THR A 685 16.91 29.79 -5.87
N SER A 686 17.77 30.79 -5.79
CA SER A 686 17.55 31.99 -4.93
C SER A 686 16.27 32.75 -5.29
N SER A 687 15.77 32.61 -6.54
CA SER A 687 14.51 33.24 -6.97
C SER A 687 13.27 32.62 -6.29
N ILE A 688 13.38 31.42 -5.69
CA ILE A 688 12.33 30.81 -4.90
C ILE A 688 12.09 31.59 -3.61
N ALA A 689 13.12 32.21 -3.07
CA ALA A 689 13.20 33.04 -1.88
C ALA A 689 13.03 32.26 -0.57
N LEU A 690 11.87 31.67 -0.32
CA LEU A 690 11.55 30.90 0.90
C LEU A 690 10.75 29.65 0.54
N PHE A 691 10.89 28.64 1.37
CA PHE A 691 10.14 27.40 1.28
C PHE A 691 9.57 27.00 2.66
N LYS A 692 8.31 26.60 2.73
CA LYS A 692 7.66 26.16 3.96
C LYS A 692 6.75 24.96 3.71
N ILE A 693 6.96 23.85 4.43
CA ILE A 693 6.04 22.73 4.49
C ILE A 693 4.87 23.13 5.42
N VAL A 694 3.65 23.08 4.91
CA VAL A 694 2.44 23.45 5.68
C VAL A 694 1.67 22.25 6.18
N SER A 695 1.79 21.11 5.51
CA SER A 695 1.17 19.86 5.95
C SER A 695 1.91 18.63 5.44
N GLU A 696 1.86 17.57 6.23
CA GLU A 696 2.27 16.22 5.86
C GLU A 696 1.14 15.26 6.28
N SER A 697 0.70 14.37 5.38
CA SER A 697 -0.42 13.47 5.64
C SER A 697 -0.36 12.19 4.80
N GLY A 698 -1.00 11.10 5.28
CA GLY A 698 -1.21 9.89 4.50
C GLY A 698 -2.41 10.02 3.57
N ILE A 699 -2.26 9.61 2.30
CA ILE A 699 -3.35 9.62 1.31
C ILE A 699 -3.75 8.23 0.84
N ALA A 700 -2.81 7.30 0.94
CA ALA A 700 -3.01 5.89 0.66
C ALA A 700 -2.00 5.07 1.49
N SER A 701 -2.17 3.77 1.51
CA SER A 701 -1.17 2.91 2.16
C SER A 701 0.17 3.04 1.46
N GLY A 702 1.22 3.36 2.23
CA GLY A 702 2.56 3.56 1.70
C GLY A 702 2.75 4.83 0.86
N VAL A 703 1.78 5.76 0.85
CA VAL A 703 1.88 7.04 0.13
C VAL A 703 1.61 8.20 1.06
N ARG A 704 2.57 9.10 1.15
CA ARG A 704 2.52 10.32 1.95
C ARG A 704 2.39 11.53 1.03
N ARG A 705 1.79 12.59 1.53
CA ARG A 705 1.59 13.86 0.83
C ARG A 705 2.20 14.99 1.62
N ILE A 706 3.01 15.79 0.97
CA ILE A 706 3.45 17.10 1.45
C ILE A 706 2.75 18.18 0.63
N GLU A 707 2.24 19.21 1.33
CA GLU A 707 1.87 20.48 0.75
C GLU A 707 2.84 21.56 1.25
N ALA A 708 3.35 22.37 0.34
CA ALA A 708 4.32 23.40 0.67
C ALA A 708 4.08 24.67 -0.12
N LEU A 709 4.63 25.77 0.39
CA LEU A 709 4.55 27.12 -0.15
C LEU A 709 5.94 27.65 -0.48
N THR A 710 6.00 28.58 -1.43
CA THR A 710 7.23 29.30 -1.76
C THR A 710 7.03 30.83 -1.74
N GLY A 711 8.11 31.56 -1.61
CA GLY A 711 8.16 33.03 -1.79
C GLY A 711 7.06 33.77 -1.05
N LYS A 712 6.23 34.51 -1.79
CA LYS A 712 5.11 35.29 -1.25
C LYS A 712 4.10 34.46 -0.49
N GLY A 713 3.88 33.21 -0.90
CA GLY A 713 2.99 32.27 -0.20
C GLY A 713 3.42 32.04 1.24
N VAL A 714 4.73 31.89 1.48
CA VAL A 714 5.31 31.74 2.83
C VAL A 714 5.12 32.97 3.67
N LEU A 715 5.33 34.14 3.09
CA LEU A 715 5.13 35.45 3.80
C LEU A 715 3.66 35.62 4.21
N ASN A 716 2.73 35.30 3.31
CA ASN A 716 1.29 35.36 3.60
C ASN A 716 0.89 34.36 4.71
N TYR A 717 1.48 33.16 4.71
CA TYR A 717 1.28 32.18 5.75
C TYR A 717 1.72 32.69 7.12
N TYR A 718 2.93 33.22 7.24
CA TYR A 718 3.40 33.80 8.51
C TYR A 718 2.58 35.02 8.95
N LYS A 719 2.19 35.90 8.03
CA LYS A 719 1.30 37.04 8.32
C LYS A 719 -0.04 36.54 8.90
N SER A 720 -0.63 35.48 8.30
CA SER A 720 -1.86 34.85 8.85
C SER A 720 -1.67 34.30 10.28
N LEU A 721 -0.49 33.74 10.59
CA LEU A 721 -0.18 33.28 11.96
C LEU A 721 -0.01 34.46 12.91
N GLU A 722 0.66 35.51 12.52
CA GLU A 722 0.83 36.76 13.31
C GLU A 722 -0.55 37.39 13.63
N GLU A 723 -1.45 37.45 12.63
CA GLU A 723 -2.81 37.99 12.83
C GLU A 723 -3.61 37.12 13.82
N LYS A 724 -3.48 35.78 13.75
CA LYS A 724 -4.14 34.87 14.72
C LYS A 724 -3.60 35.06 16.15
N ILE A 725 -2.28 35.21 16.28
CA ILE A 725 -1.61 35.45 17.57
C ILE A 725 -2.05 36.80 18.13
N ALA A 726 -2.04 37.84 17.30
CA ALA A 726 -2.48 39.18 17.70
C ALA A 726 -3.94 39.16 18.19
N LYS A 727 -4.84 38.51 17.44
CA LYS A 727 -6.25 38.39 17.82
C LYS A 727 -6.45 37.59 19.11
N ALA A 728 -5.70 36.51 19.32
CA ALA A 728 -5.73 35.74 20.56
C ALA A 728 -5.23 36.57 21.76
N SER A 729 -4.18 37.33 21.55
CA SER A 729 -3.63 38.27 22.56
C SER A 729 -4.63 39.35 22.92
N GLU A 730 -5.31 39.93 21.92
CA GLU A 730 -6.37 40.93 22.14
C GLU A 730 -7.54 40.34 22.96
N LEU A 731 -8.04 39.19 22.63
CA LEU A 731 -9.12 38.48 23.35
C LEU A 731 -8.75 38.23 24.81
N LEU A 732 -7.51 37.89 25.09
CA LEU A 732 -7.00 37.62 26.44
C LEU A 732 -6.47 38.87 27.13
N LYS A 733 -6.54 40.04 26.46
CA LYS A 733 -6.03 41.33 26.96
C LYS A 733 -4.59 41.23 27.43
N THR A 734 -3.72 40.73 26.57
CA THR A 734 -2.29 40.54 26.82
C THR A 734 -1.48 40.91 25.55
N ASN A 735 -0.17 40.82 25.61
CA ASN A 735 0.71 40.94 24.43
C ASN A 735 1.14 39.53 23.95
N PRO A 736 1.65 39.38 22.72
CA PRO A 736 2.07 38.08 22.18
C PRO A 736 3.08 37.34 23.05
N ASP A 737 4.05 38.04 23.66
CA ASP A 737 5.11 37.42 24.46
C ASP A 737 4.58 36.79 25.75
N GLN A 738 3.50 37.33 26.28
CA GLN A 738 2.86 36.87 27.52
C GLN A 738 1.63 36.00 27.27
N LEU A 739 1.35 35.66 25.99
CA LEU A 739 0.12 34.91 25.61
C LEU A 739 0.02 33.57 26.29
N ILE A 740 1.08 32.80 26.31
CA ILE A 740 1.12 31.44 26.90
C ILE A 740 0.92 31.52 28.42
N ASP A 741 1.59 32.45 29.09
CA ASP A 741 1.43 32.66 30.53
C ASP A 741 -0.01 33.05 30.88
N LYS A 742 -0.61 33.95 30.09
CA LYS A 742 -2.00 34.36 30.26
C LYS A 742 -3.00 33.23 30.04
N ILE A 743 -2.80 32.41 29.05
CA ILE A 743 -3.62 31.20 28.80
C ILE A 743 -3.50 30.26 30.00
N THR A 744 -2.28 29.96 30.43
CA THR A 744 -2.01 29.06 31.56
C THR A 744 -2.69 29.58 32.86
N HIS A 745 -2.54 30.87 33.11
CA HIS A 745 -3.18 31.49 34.27
C HIS A 745 -4.71 31.48 34.18
N THR A 746 -5.28 31.73 32.99
CA THR A 746 -6.74 31.74 32.81
C THR A 746 -7.30 30.31 32.96
N LEU A 747 -6.63 29.30 32.49
CA LEU A 747 -7.01 27.90 32.66
C LEU A 747 -6.96 27.49 34.15
N ALA A 748 -5.93 27.95 34.88
CA ALA A 748 -5.83 27.72 36.31
C ALA A 748 -6.99 28.39 37.07
N GLN A 749 -7.32 29.65 36.74
CA GLN A 749 -8.47 30.34 37.31
C GLN A 749 -9.81 29.65 37.01
N VAL A 750 -10.01 29.17 35.79
CA VAL A 750 -11.24 28.44 35.45
C VAL A 750 -11.36 27.17 36.28
N LYS A 751 -10.24 26.44 36.46
CA LYS A 751 -10.22 25.24 37.32
C LYS A 751 -10.54 25.56 38.78
N GLU A 752 -9.94 26.61 39.31
CA GLU A 752 -10.17 27.08 40.68
C GLU A 752 -11.62 27.49 40.89
N LEU A 753 -12.17 28.34 39.98
CA LEU A 753 -13.57 28.77 40.03
C LEU A 753 -14.57 27.61 39.90
N SER A 754 -14.24 26.60 39.08
CA SER A 754 -15.04 25.38 38.96
C SER A 754 -15.09 24.60 40.28
N SER A 755 -13.92 24.44 40.91
CA SER A 755 -13.82 23.77 42.23
C SER A 755 -14.52 24.55 43.32
N GLU A 756 -14.38 25.90 43.35
CA GLU A 756 -15.08 26.75 44.28
C GLU A 756 -16.60 26.70 44.07
N ASN A 757 -17.07 26.71 42.83
CA ASN A 757 -18.49 26.58 42.51
C ASN A 757 -19.07 25.25 43.00
N GLU A 758 -18.33 24.14 42.80
CA GLU A 758 -18.72 22.82 43.32
C GLU A 758 -18.77 22.84 44.87
N SER A 759 -17.77 23.42 45.52
CA SER A 759 -17.74 23.57 46.99
C SER A 759 -18.90 24.44 47.53
N LEU A 760 -19.19 25.56 46.84
CA LEU A 760 -20.30 26.42 47.19
C LEU A 760 -21.65 25.75 46.99
N LYS A 761 -21.83 24.99 45.92
CA LYS A 761 -23.04 24.19 45.70
C LYS A 761 -23.22 23.14 46.78
N ALA A 762 -22.14 22.44 47.15
CA ALA A 762 -22.18 21.48 48.26
C ALA A 762 -22.55 22.11 49.60
N LYS A 763 -22.00 23.31 49.92
CA LYS A 763 -22.34 24.07 51.13
C LYS A 763 -23.81 24.49 51.11
N LEU A 764 -24.32 25.04 50.01
CA LEU A 764 -25.73 25.42 49.87
C LEU A 764 -26.68 24.23 50.03
N ALA A 765 -26.30 23.08 49.45
CA ALA A 765 -27.04 21.83 49.58
C ALA A 765 -27.11 21.35 51.05
N ASN A 766 -25.96 21.43 51.77
CA ASN A 766 -25.89 21.09 53.18
C ASN A 766 -26.69 22.07 54.06
N GLU A 767 -26.66 23.38 53.79
CA GLU A 767 -27.46 24.39 54.49
C GLU A 767 -28.96 24.24 54.21
N SER A 768 -29.34 23.89 52.98
CA SER A 768 -30.72 23.63 52.56
C SER A 768 -31.31 22.37 53.21
N LEU A 769 -30.49 21.45 53.70
CA LEU A 769 -30.96 20.29 54.47
C LEU A 769 -31.54 20.62 55.83
N GLY A 770 -31.13 21.77 56.40
CA GLY A 770 -31.63 22.18 57.70
C GLY A 770 -31.68 21.06 58.76
N ASP A 771 -32.66 21.08 59.66
CA ASP A 771 -32.89 20.00 60.55
C ASP A 771 -33.87 18.98 60.00
N VAL A 772 -33.49 18.34 58.89
CA VAL A 772 -34.27 17.29 58.16
C VAL A 772 -34.60 16.10 59.10
N THR A 773 -33.91 16.01 60.21
CA THR A 773 -34.22 14.98 61.26
C THR A 773 -35.55 15.20 61.92
N SER A 774 -36.08 16.41 61.76
CA SER A 774 -37.46 16.73 62.31
C SER A 774 -38.56 16.05 61.48
N ASP A 775 -38.34 15.72 60.22
CA ASP A 775 -39.30 15.08 59.31
C ASP A 775 -39.11 13.55 59.22
N MET A 776 -38.24 13.02 60.10
CA MET A 776 -37.97 11.59 60.16
C MET A 776 -39.16 10.88 60.80
N ILE A 777 -39.66 9.85 60.16
CA ILE A 777 -40.70 8.96 60.71
C ILE A 777 -40.09 7.60 61.02
N THR A 778 -40.56 6.96 62.05
CA THR A 778 -40.17 5.61 62.45
C THR A 778 -41.23 4.61 62.00
N VAL A 779 -40.81 3.54 61.29
CA VAL A 779 -41.67 2.44 60.82
C VAL A 779 -41.11 1.13 61.39
N GLY A 780 -41.74 0.56 62.45
CA GLY A 780 -41.15 -0.54 63.21
C GLY A 780 -39.83 -0.09 63.85
N ASP A 781 -38.76 -0.81 63.56
CA ASP A 781 -37.39 -0.54 64.03
C ASP A 781 -36.57 0.35 63.08
N PHE A 782 -37.17 0.82 62.01
CA PHE A 782 -36.48 1.56 60.95
C PHE A 782 -36.90 3.00 60.79
N ASN A 783 -35.97 3.89 60.46
CA ASN A 783 -36.24 5.31 60.26
C ASN A 783 -36.33 5.61 58.77
N VAL A 784 -37.25 6.48 58.39
CA VAL A 784 -37.43 6.88 56.98
C VAL A 784 -37.38 8.43 56.92
N ILE A 785 -36.48 8.90 56.02
CA ILE A 785 -36.40 10.30 55.63
C ILE A 785 -36.73 10.41 54.13
N ALA A 786 -37.70 11.29 53.86
CA ALA A 786 -37.95 11.72 52.48
C ALA A 786 -37.97 13.24 52.39
N THR A 787 -37.15 13.85 51.63
CA THR A 787 -36.97 15.31 51.58
C THR A 787 -36.64 15.81 50.18
N SER A 788 -36.70 17.14 49.99
CA SER A 788 -36.27 17.78 48.76
C SER A 788 -35.25 18.89 49.07
N VAL A 789 -34.34 19.07 48.15
CA VAL A 789 -33.34 20.14 48.13
C VAL A 789 -33.32 20.78 46.75
N ASP A 790 -33.00 22.05 46.64
CA ASP A 790 -32.96 22.71 45.32
C ASP A 790 -31.55 22.83 44.78
N GLY A 791 -31.42 22.73 43.46
CA GLY A 791 -30.18 23.03 42.73
C GLY A 791 -29.07 22.00 42.83
N VAL A 792 -29.30 20.85 43.44
CA VAL A 792 -28.32 19.79 43.65
C VAL A 792 -28.33 18.80 42.46
N ASP A 793 -27.18 18.52 41.88
CA ASP A 793 -27.05 17.51 40.84
C ASP A 793 -27.03 16.07 41.40
N MET A 794 -26.99 15.07 40.53
CA MET A 794 -27.05 13.68 40.92
C MET A 794 -25.86 13.24 41.80
N ASN A 795 -24.68 13.85 41.65
CA ASN A 795 -23.50 13.54 42.46
C ASN A 795 -23.65 14.14 43.85
N GLY A 796 -24.07 15.39 43.92
CA GLY A 796 -24.38 16.03 45.20
C GLY A 796 -25.50 15.33 45.96
N LEU A 797 -26.53 14.78 45.26
CA LEU A 797 -27.56 13.98 45.90
C LEU A 797 -27.05 12.66 46.47
N ARG A 798 -26.04 12.04 45.85
CA ARG A 798 -25.39 10.85 46.41
C ARG A 798 -24.67 11.17 47.72
N ASP A 799 -23.86 12.23 47.69
CA ASP A 799 -23.11 12.66 48.89
C ASP A 799 -24.07 13.01 50.06
N LEU A 800 -25.17 13.73 49.76
CA LEU A 800 -26.21 14.02 50.71
C LEU A 800 -26.93 12.76 51.18
N GLY A 801 -27.22 11.85 50.30
CA GLY A 801 -27.85 10.56 50.62
C GLY A 801 -27.01 9.71 51.54
N ASP A 802 -25.68 9.65 51.32
CA ASP A 802 -24.79 8.96 52.24
C ASP A 802 -24.73 9.62 53.64
N GLN A 803 -24.67 10.96 53.73
CA GLN A 803 -24.71 11.69 54.98
C GLN A 803 -26.03 11.49 55.77
N LEU A 804 -27.17 11.50 55.06
CA LEU A 804 -28.48 11.25 55.70
C LEU A 804 -28.62 9.77 56.10
N LYS A 805 -28.04 8.87 55.33
CA LYS A 805 -28.01 7.43 55.66
C LYS A 805 -27.28 7.15 56.99
N GLU A 806 -26.18 7.90 57.27
CA GLU A 806 -25.50 7.84 58.56
C GLU A 806 -26.38 8.37 59.70
N LYS A 807 -27.12 9.46 59.44
CA LYS A 807 -28.05 10.06 60.48
C LYS A 807 -29.27 9.19 60.77
N VAL A 808 -29.79 8.47 59.77
CA VAL A 808 -30.93 7.56 59.91
C VAL A 808 -30.56 6.32 60.71
N SER A 809 -29.23 5.98 60.78
CA SER A 809 -28.71 4.78 61.45
C SER A 809 -29.16 3.50 60.73
N GLU A 810 -30.42 3.13 60.76
CA GLU A 810 -31.05 2.03 60.06
C GLU A 810 -32.36 2.47 59.40
N GLY A 811 -32.47 2.37 58.05
CA GLY A 811 -33.71 2.79 57.37
C GLY A 811 -33.52 3.18 55.88
N ILE A 812 -34.41 4.06 55.43
CA ILE A 812 -34.50 4.49 54.03
C ILE A 812 -34.33 6.00 53.93
N VAL A 813 -33.55 6.48 53.00
CA VAL A 813 -33.38 7.90 52.66
C VAL A 813 -33.87 8.11 51.24
N VAL A 814 -34.72 9.11 51.01
CA VAL A 814 -35.14 9.54 49.68
C VAL A 814 -34.91 11.04 49.55
N ILE A 815 -34.23 11.46 48.53
CA ILE A 815 -33.95 12.88 48.26
C ILE A 815 -34.37 13.21 46.84
N ALA A 816 -35.14 14.29 46.70
CA ALA A 816 -35.49 14.88 45.42
C ALA A 816 -34.75 16.22 45.24
N SER A 817 -34.35 16.56 44.05
CA SER A 817 -33.79 17.88 43.73
C SER A 817 -34.32 18.41 42.43
N ALA A 818 -34.74 19.68 42.43
CA ALA A 818 -35.03 20.41 41.18
C ALA A 818 -33.80 21.23 40.75
N ASN A 819 -33.45 21.14 39.48
CA ASN A 819 -32.43 21.99 38.86
C ASN A 819 -32.98 22.52 37.50
N GLY A 820 -33.62 23.70 37.57
CA GLY A 820 -34.48 24.22 36.53
C GLY A 820 -35.67 23.29 36.25
N ASP A 821 -35.83 22.88 35.00
CA ASP A 821 -36.90 21.96 34.56
C ASP A 821 -36.56 20.48 34.79
N LYS A 822 -35.39 20.17 35.32
CA LYS A 822 -34.96 18.79 35.57
C LYS A 822 -35.09 18.43 37.02
N VAL A 823 -35.60 17.22 37.30
CA VAL A 823 -35.68 16.65 38.64
C VAL A 823 -34.74 15.46 38.74
N ASN A 824 -33.97 15.41 39.78
CA ASN A 824 -33.16 14.26 40.17
C ASN A 824 -33.75 13.62 41.45
N LEU A 825 -33.83 12.30 41.45
CA LEU A 825 -34.31 11.53 42.62
C LEU A 825 -33.22 10.49 42.97
N ILE A 826 -32.98 10.33 44.26
CA ILE A 826 -32.17 9.24 44.78
C ILE A 826 -32.88 8.60 45.97
N ALA A 827 -32.82 7.27 46.04
CA ALA A 827 -33.25 6.50 47.19
C ALA A 827 -32.12 5.59 47.63
N MET A 828 -31.86 5.57 48.93
CA MET A 828 -30.87 4.72 49.58
C MET A 828 -31.47 3.99 50.76
N ALA A 829 -31.06 2.74 50.95
CA ALA A 829 -31.48 1.92 52.08
C ALA A 829 -30.25 1.32 52.75
N THR A 830 -30.29 1.24 54.09
CA THR A 830 -29.26 0.54 54.86
C THR A 830 -29.36 -0.97 54.68
N ASP A 831 -28.30 -1.68 54.96
CA ASP A 831 -28.27 -3.16 54.81
C ASP A 831 -29.28 -3.87 55.69
N ALA A 832 -29.54 -3.33 56.89
CA ALA A 832 -30.56 -3.85 57.81
C ALA A 832 -32.01 -3.65 57.27
N ALA A 833 -32.27 -2.46 56.67
CA ALA A 833 -33.56 -2.16 56.04
C ALA A 833 -33.77 -3.06 54.80
N VAL A 834 -32.73 -3.28 53.97
CA VAL A 834 -32.81 -4.17 52.80
C VAL A 834 -33.13 -5.61 53.24
N LYS A 835 -32.51 -6.11 54.33
CA LYS A 835 -32.83 -7.42 54.89
C LYS A 835 -34.26 -7.53 55.42
N ALA A 836 -34.84 -6.44 55.86
CA ALA A 836 -36.23 -6.34 56.35
C ALA A 836 -37.23 -6.14 55.19
N GLY A 837 -36.81 -6.03 53.95
CA GLY A 837 -37.69 -5.94 52.75
C GLY A 837 -37.64 -4.63 52.02
N ALA A 838 -36.83 -3.66 52.45
CA ALA A 838 -36.65 -2.40 51.76
C ALA A 838 -35.95 -2.61 50.38
N HIS A 839 -36.45 -1.93 49.39
CA HIS A 839 -35.91 -2.02 48.04
C HIS A 839 -35.94 -0.65 47.32
N ALA A 840 -34.83 0.06 47.35
CA ALA A 840 -34.69 1.40 46.77
C ALA A 840 -35.11 1.45 45.30
N GLY A 841 -34.78 0.41 44.49
CA GLY A 841 -35.16 0.32 43.10
C GLY A 841 -36.68 0.23 42.86
N ASN A 842 -37.41 -0.46 43.69
CA ASN A 842 -38.87 -0.53 43.63
C ASN A 842 -39.51 0.78 44.10
N LEU A 843 -38.96 1.41 45.15
CA LEU A 843 -39.42 2.70 45.65
C LEU A 843 -39.25 3.77 44.56
N ILE A 844 -38.10 3.82 43.91
CA ILE A 844 -37.86 4.80 42.84
C ILE A 844 -38.80 4.56 41.64
N LYS A 845 -39.15 3.32 41.30
CA LYS A 845 -40.11 3.02 40.22
C LYS A 845 -41.51 3.56 40.50
N GLU A 846 -41.92 3.63 41.74
CA GLU A 846 -43.24 4.16 42.11
C GLU A 846 -43.27 5.69 42.22
N VAL A 847 -42.17 6.31 42.63
CA VAL A 847 -42.14 7.78 42.83
C VAL A 847 -41.67 8.54 41.55
N ALA A 848 -40.87 7.95 40.70
CA ALA A 848 -40.33 8.62 39.53
C ALA A 848 -41.38 9.07 38.49
N PRO A 849 -42.50 8.36 38.28
CA PRO A 849 -43.59 8.82 37.42
C PRO A 849 -44.22 10.14 37.85
N LEU A 850 -44.29 10.45 39.16
CA LEU A 850 -44.88 11.68 39.72
C LEU A 850 -44.08 12.94 39.33
N VAL A 851 -42.80 12.78 39.12
CA VAL A 851 -41.90 13.84 38.61
C VAL A 851 -41.72 13.79 37.09
N GLY A 852 -42.58 13.07 36.40
CA GLY A 852 -42.50 12.96 34.91
C GLY A 852 -41.24 12.27 34.43
N GLY A 853 -40.78 11.26 35.17
CA GLY A 853 -39.51 10.57 34.89
C GLY A 853 -39.57 9.06 35.04
N GLY A 854 -38.43 8.45 34.96
CA GLY A 854 -38.21 7.02 35.14
C GLY A 854 -36.84 6.74 35.70
N GLY A 855 -36.74 5.63 36.44
CA GLY A 855 -35.49 5.23 37.03
C GLY A 855 -35.52 3.84 37.62
N GLY A 856 -34.48 3.45 38.33
CA GLY A 856 -34.35 2.16 38.95
C GLY A 856 -33.00 2.00 39.62
N GLY A 857 -32.74 0.84 40.13
CA GLY A 857 -31.48 0.54 40.78
C GLY A 857 -31.53 -0.75 41.58
N ARG A 858 -30.52 -0.91 42.41
CA ARG A 858 -30.35 -2.05 43.31
C ARG A 858 -31.20 -1.85 44.59
N PRO A 859 -31.37 -2.90 45.42
CA PRO A 859 -32.12 -2.77 46.68
C PRO A 859 -31.56 -1.70 47.61
N ASN A 860 -30.25 -1.52 47.68
CA ASN A 860 -29.58 -0.56 48.54
C ASN A 860 -29.46 0.86 48.00
N MET A 861 -29.55 1.07 46.65
CA MET A 861 -29.48 2.39 46.02
C MET A 861 -30.16 2.39 44.64
N ALA A 862 -30.95 3.42 44.36
CA ALA A 862 -31.57 3.64 43.11
C ALA A 862 -31.73 5.14 42.80
N GLN A 863 -31.78 5.46 41.48
CA GLN A 863 -31.84 6.83 40.99
C GLN A 863 -32.87 6.99 39.89
N ALA A 864 -33.41 8.18 39.75
CA ALA A 864 -34.29 8.55 38.66
C ALA A 864 -34.06 9.99 38.20
N GLY A 865 -34.38 10.29 36.96
CA GLY A 865 -34.48 11.64 36.42
C GLY A 865 -35.92 11.94 36.05
N GLY A 866 -36.37 13.19 36.17
CA GLY A 866 -37.68 13.63 35.75
C GLY A 866 -37.68 15.03 35.12
N LYS A 867 -38.85 15.48 34.64
CA LYS A 867 -39.03 16.77 33.96
C LYS A 867 -40.16 17.61 34.54
N ASN A 868 -40.72 17.19 35.69
CA ASN A 868 -41.82 17.88 36.37
C ASN A 868 -41.42 18.24 37.81
N PRO A 869 -40.81 19.43 38.06
CA PRO A 869 -40.47 19.86 39.42
C PRO A 869 -41.68 20.02 40.36
N ALA A 870 -42.88 20.36 39.82
CA ALA A 870 -44.10 20.51 40.61
C ALA A 870 -44.54 19.20 41.27
N GLY A 871 -44.13 18.06 40.75
CA GLY A 871 -44.44 16.73 41.31
C GLY A 871 -43.52 16.28 42.45
N ILE A 872 -42.53 17.07 42.86
CA ILE A 872 -41.57 16.69 43.91
C ILE A 872 -42.28 16.47 45.25
N ALA A 873 -43.19 17.34 45.63
CA ALA A 873 -43.94 17.20 46.88
C ALA A 873 -44.77 15.90 46.97
N ASP A 874 -45.41 15.54 45.86
CA ASP A 874 -46.16 14.27 45.74
C ASP A 874 -45.23 13.06 45.73
N ALA A 875 -44.06 13.18 45.11
CA ALA A 875 -43.05 12.14 45.08
C ALA A 875 -42.46 11.87 46.47
N VAL A 876 -42.18 12.94 47.24
CA VAL A 876 -41.67 12.83 48.62
C VAL A 876 -42.76 12.21 49.53
N ALA A 877 -44.01 12.65 49.42
CA ALA A 877 -45.11 12.05 50.15
C ALA A 877 -45.33 10.57 49.82
N LYS A 878 -45.29 10.22 48.53
CA LYS A 878 -45.41 8.85 48.09
C LYS A 878 -44.20 7.97 48.50
N ALA A 879 -43.01 8.54 48.60
CA ALA A 879 -41.85 7.81 49.13
C ALA A 879 -42.03 7.32 50.53
N PHE A 880 -42.67 8.14 51.40
CA PHE A 880 -43.01 7.69 52.75
C PHE A 880 -44.05 6.56 52.76
N GLU A 881 -45.07 6.59 51.91
CA GLU A 881 -46.08 5.51 51.79
C GLU A 881 -45.42 4.19 51.39
N VAL A 882 -44.62 4.26 50.30
CA VAL A 882 -43.95 3.06 49.75
C VAL A 882 -42.94 2.50 50.78
N ALA A 883 -42.18 3.36 51.46
CA ALA A 883 -41.23 2.93 52.49
C ALA A 883 -41.97 2.24 53.67
N LYS A 884 -43.15 2.80 54.15
CA LYS A 884 -43.99 2.13 55.12
C LYS A 884 -44.43 0.74 54.65
N THR A 885 -44.88 0.61 53.42
CA THR A 885 -45.37 -0.68 52.90
C THR A 885 -44.25 -1.69 52.77
N GLN A 886 -42.99 -1.27 52.51
CA GLN A 886 -41.83 -2.15 52.38
C GLN A 886 -41.31 -2.61 53.77
N LEU A 887 -41.48 -1.82 54.83
CA LEU A 887 -40.91 -2.07 56.13
C LEU A 887 -41.97 -2.53 57.16
N SER A 888 -43.29 -2.58 56.80
CA SER A 888 -44.36 -3.21 57.58
C SER A 888 -44.40 -4.69 57.27
#